data_ab2cfbcffd6a76398ed11d572e5a6ef9
#
_entry.id   ab2cfbcffd6a76398ed11d572e5a6ef9
#
_cell.length_a   1.000
_cell.length_b   1.000
_cell.length_c   1.000
_cell.angle_alpha   90.00
_cell.angle_beta   90.00
_cell.angle_gamma   90.00
#
_symmetry.space_group_name_H-M   'P 1'
#
loop_
_entity.id
_entity.type
_entity.pdbx_description
1 polymer ?
#
loop_
_entity_poly.entity_id
_entity_poly.type
_entity_poly.pdbx_seq_one_letter_code
_entity_poly.pdbx_strand_id
1 'polypeptide(L)'
;MDHLLNRQRMLLLVAAFAMPLAAAQEAPPPAEQPVEEVVDIDIAGEIVVVGRRDRNIQQATTQVISVLSAEDIARTGDGDVAGALSRVTGLSVASNGFVYVRGLGDRYSQAFLNGSPLPSPEPLRRAVPLDLFPTDIVASSLVQKSYSANMPGEFGGGLINITTLAVPKEPFVKVGFSTSGDTETTGQIGYSHFGSKWDPSGKDSGVRDIPPALAAFFASGERMSAGRVDTGDIAKQFVNTRTGLVQLIDQMPANFSGNITAGTSRPVGEGELGLIGTAGYSNAWRTKSITEQNPASLDLSRLDKDYRKVASENRIVINGLAGLGYEYGDGHRLRWTNLIVRDTLKRTSLAEGKQNNQRPTFDFLEQETGWYERQLWSSQLSAGFNLDPLKVDARVALAKSTREAPFELGMGYSKSNIAASPYGNYYINRLDNGQTGYGRIAFSDLEEDLFSYGLDLTYSVSPTTVLSAGLEYGKTERDSERREFLMLAPSSFLSGVAMFRPDYLLGSAVVEYFGIGLVESTETDPAFTAQLETQAAYAQIQTEIAEGLELSIGARYEQGEQTVAPLQVFKTASTSEAGTNLDNDYILPALTLTYKFADNMQVRLNGSKTVARPQFRELMFQAYFDPESNRSFRGNPLLVDSEFTNAELRYEWYFAPEQRFSVAGFYKQIDNPIESFTGFNDNSPVTSFANAPKATLMGFELESQKYFDMDLVFESPFFASRRGVLIGNYTWSDSKIEVGSGDTVDVFGTTTQPASNFFVDGSPLTGQSNHLVNLQIGLEDRESLSQQTLLISYAADRAFSRGAAGLPDVIESPGVNVDFVVRQGVNWFGQDLELKFEARNLLETEYQEFQERAGNKVFFNRYDSGVKFSASISASF
;
A
#
# COMPACT_ATOMS: atom_id res chain seq x y z
N MET A 1 5.10 -7.38 -34.65
CA MET A 1 5.65 -6.20 -35.38
C MET A 1 5.26 -4.91 -34.68
N ASP A 2 4.20 -4.87 -33.92
CA ASP A 2 3.75 -3.66 -33.18
C ASP A 2 4.55 -3.35 -31.91
N HIS A 3 5.13 -4.36 -31.25
CA HIS A 3 5.99 -4.17 -30.08
C HIS A 3 7.35 -3.50 -30.39
N LEU A 4 7.83 -3.58 -31.61
CA LEU A 4 9.10 -2.95 -32.02
C LEU A 4 8.94 -1.45 -32.35
N LEU A 5 7.77 -1.05 -32.80
CA LEU A 5 7.44 0.34 -33.08
C LEU A 5 7.24 1.18 -31.81
N ASN A 6 6.74 0.58 -30.74
CA ASN A 6 6.64 1.24 -29.43
C ASN A 6 8.02 1.45 -28.77
N ARG A 7 8.96 0.51 -28.92
CA ARG A 7 10.34 0.68 -28.40
C ARG A 7 11.11 1.82 -29.08
N GLN A 8 10.94 2.04 -30.38
CA GLN A 8 11.61 3.13 -31.08
C GLN A 8 11.00 4.52 -30.78
N ARG A 9 9.69 4.61 -30.48
CA ARG A 9 9.06 5.88 -30.10
C ARG A 9 9.44 6.32 -28.67
N MET A 10 9.69 5.38 -27.77
CA MET A 10 10.10 5.65 -26.40
C MET A 10 11.55 6.13 -26.30
N LEU A 11 12.46 5.60 -27.13
CA LEU A 11 13.85 6.09 -27.25
C LEU A 11 13.93 7.54 -27.74
N LEU A 12 12.99 7.99 -28.55
CA LEU A 12 12.90 9.39 -29.02
C LEU A 12 12.46 10.38 -27.93
N LEU A 13 11.65 9.95 -26.96
CA LEU A 13 11.26 10.76 -25.81
C LEU A 13 12.41 10.94 -24.81
N VAL A 14 13.24 9.91 -24.60
CA VAL A 14 14.42 9.98 -23.74
C VAL A 14 15.51 10.88 -24.37
N ALA A 15 15.61 10.93 -25.70
CA ALA A 15 16.54 11.82 -26.40
C ALA A 15 16.16 13.31 -26.30
N ALA A 16 14.90 13.66 -26.05
CA ALA A 16 14.45 15.03 -25.82
C ALA A 16 14.91 15.62 -24.48
N PHE A 17 15.31 14.79 -23.52
CA PHE A 17 15.91 15.23 -22.25
C PHE A 17 17.39 15.64 -22.35
N ALA A 18 18.05 15.39 -23.49
CA ALA A 18 19.49 15.55 -23.63
C ALA A 18 19.93 16.79 -24.45
N MET A 19 19.14 17.90 -24.49
CA MET A 19 19.55 19.14 -25.17
C MET A 19 18.90 20.39 -24.55
N PRO A 20 19.59 21.54 -24.60
CA PRO A 20 21.00 21.84 -24.71
C PRO A 20 21.56 22.67 -23.53
N LEU A 21 22.79 22.41 -23.20
CA LEU A 21 23.65 23.39 -22.55
C LEU A 21 24.03 24.45 -23.60
N ALA A 22 23.49 25.66 -23.48
CA ALA A 22 24.17 26.92 -23.85
C ALA A 22 23.16 28.07 -23.89
N ALA A 23 23.13 28.85 -22.82
CA ALA A 23 23.14 30.32 -22.88
C ALA A 23 23.18 30.82 -21.42
N ALA A 24 24.37 31.14 -20.97
CA ALA A 24 24.53 31.96 -19.79
C ALA A 24 23.98 33.36 -20.13
N GLN A 25 22.97 33.79 -19.42
CA GLN A 25 22.47 35.14 -19.41
C GLN A 25 22.90 35.81 -18.10
N GLU A 26 23.52 37.00 -18.23
CA GLU A 26 23.98 37.81 -17.11
C GLU A 26 22.85 38.11 -16.12
N ALA A 27 23.21 38.02 -14.84
CA ALA A 27 22.33 38.32 -13.73
C ALA A 27 22.04 39.82 -13.59
N PRO A 28 20.84 40.24 -13.22
CA PRO A 28 20.56 41.62 -12.80
C PRO A 28 21.17 41.89 -11.41
N PRO A 29 21.44 43.18 -11.07
CA PRO A 29 22.18 43.56 -9.87
C PRO A 29 21.39 43.24 -8.57
N PRO A 30 22.10 43.06 -7.44
CA PRO A 30 21.50 42.56 -6.22
C PRO A 30 20.56 43.59 -5.56
N ALA A 31 19.34 43.18 -5.29
CA ALA A 31 18.43 43.88 -4.41
C ALA A 31 18.77 43.57 -2.94
N GLU A 32 18.53 44.55 -2.08
CA GLU A 32 18.83 44.54 -0.66
C GLU A 32 18.43 43.26 0.07
N GLN A 33 19.31 42.77 0.93
CA GLN A 33 19.17 41.54 1.69
C GLN A 33 18.06 41.66 2.73
N PRO A 34 17.05 40.82 2.75
CA PRO A 34 16.20 40.62 3.90
C PRO A 34 16.90 39.70 4.91
N VAL A 35 16.65 39.98 6.18
CA VAL A 35 17.14 39.24 7.35
C VAL A 35 16.94 37.72 7.20
N GLU A 36 17.99 36.95 7.44
CA GLU A 36 18.01 35.50 7.43
C GLU A 36 17.05 34.93 8.49
N GLU A 37 15.90 34.44 8.09
CA GLU A 37 15.12 33.51 8.90
C GLU A 37 15.63 32.09 8.60
N VAL A 38 16.23 31.47 9.60
CA VAL A 38 16.79 30.13 9.56
C VAL A 38 15.65 29.14 9.33
N VAL A 39 15.71 28.41 8.21
CA VAL A 39 14.84 27.24 8.04
C VAL A 39 15.39 26.15 8.96
N ASP A 40 14.71 25.90 10.05
CA ASP A 40 15.06 24.83 10.99
C ASP A 40 14.65 23.48 10.37
N ILE A 41 15.63 22.74 9.91
CA ILE A 41 15.44 21.38 9.40
C ILE A 41 15.55 20.46 10.60
N ASP A 42 14.42 20.02 11.11
CA ASP A 42 14.37 19.09 12.22
C ASP A 42 14.89 17.71 11.80
N ILE A 43 16.02 17.30 12.38
CA ILE A 43 16.65 15.98 12.11
C ILE A 43 15.76 14.83 12.60
N ALA A 44 14.79 15.09 13.46
CA ALA A 44 13.85 14.10 13.99
C ALA A 44 12.65 13.78 13.07
N GLY A 45 12.66 14.24 11.82
CA GLY A 45 11.67 13.83 10.81
C GLY A 45 10.49 14.76 10.60
N GLU A 46 10.39 15.89 11.26
CA GLU A 46 9.38 16.90 10.97
C GLU A 46 9.96 18.05 10.14
N ILE A 47 9.90 17.97 8.82
CA ILE A 47 10.15 19.12 7.95
C ILE A 47 8.89 19.95 7.95
N VAL A 48 8.83 20.95 8.82
CA VAL A 48 7.77 21.96 8.78
C VAL A 48 8.13 22.96 7.70
N VAL A 49 7.53 22.84 6.54
CA VAL A 49 7.63 23.83 5.46
C VAL A 49 6.76 25.02 5.84
N VAL A 50 7.30 25.94 6.65
CA VAL A 50 6.65 27.22 6.91
C VAL A 50 7.08 28.20 5.83
N GLY A 51 6.13 28.59 5.02
CA GLY A 51 6.18 29.46 3.88
C GLY A 51 7.31 30.48 3.79
N ARG A 52 8.32 30.15 2.98
CA ARG A 52 9.00 31.06 2.01
C ARG A 52 9.73 30.22 0.96
N ARG A 53 9.50 30.55 -0.30
CA ARG A 53 9.86 29.82 -1.53
C ARG A 53 11.35 29.83 -1.91
N ASP A 54 12.29 30.24 -1.06
CA ASP A 54 13.62 30.65 -1.54
C ASP A 54 14.77 29.66 -1.24
N ARG A 55 14.54 28.53 -0.56
CA ARG A 55 15.56 27.50 -0.36
C ARG A 55 15.08 26.13 -0.77
N ASN A 56 15.90 25.43 -1.52
CA ASN A 56 15.65 24.05 -1.91
C ASN A 56 15.92 23.14 -0.69
N ILE A 57 14.87 22.68 -0.02
CA ILE A 57 14.96 21.83 1.18
C ILE A 57 15.88 20.61 0.96
N GLN A 58 15.83 20.03 -0.23
CA GLN A 58 16.67 18.89 -0.60
C GLN A 58 18.17 19.26 -0.64
N GLN A 59 18.51 20.50 -0.99
CA GLN A 59 19.90 20.97 -0.97
C GLN A 59 20.44 21.14 0.45
N ALA A 60 19.58 21.54 1.38
CA ALA A 60 19.97 21.84 2.76
C ALA A 60 20.15 20.60 3.63
N THR A 61 19.54 19.46 3.26
CA THR A 61 19.67 18.20 4.01
C THR A 61 20.93 17.44 3.62
N THR A 62 21.52 16.69 4.55
CA THR A 62 22.61 15.76 4.26
C THR A 62 22.13 14.45 3.64
N GLN A 63 20.87 14.12 3.80
CA GLN A 63 20.26 12.87 3.31
C GLN A 63 19.67 13.02 1.92
N VAL A 64 19.57 11.90 1.17
CA VAL A 64 18.85 11.87 -0.10
C VAL A 64 17.37 11.72 0.18
N ILE A 65 16.65 12.82 0.06
CA ILE A 65 15.21 12.88 0.29
C ILE A 65 14.47 13.34 -0.97
N SER A 66 13.21 12.89 -1.10
CA SER A 66 12.23 13.47 -2.01
C SER A 66 11.06 13.98 -1.16
N VAL A 67 10.71 15.25 -1.34
CA VAL A 67 9.59 15.87 -0.62
C VAL A 67 8.45 16.08 -1.58
N LEU A 68 7.27 15.62 -1.22
CA LEU A 68 6.01 15.86 -1.90
C LEU A 68 5.19 16.84 -1.06
N SER A 69 5.13 18.09 -1.49
CA SER A 69 4.40 19.14 -0.78
C SER A 69 2.88 19.06 -1.02
N ALA A 70 2.09 19.74 -0.20
CA ALA A 70 0.65 19.88 -0.43
C ALA A 70 0.33 20.49 -1.81
N GLU A 71 1.18 21.41 -2.31
CA GLU A 71 1.03 21.99 -3.65
C GLU A 71 1.27 20.95 -4.76
N ASP A 72 2.30 20.12 -4.62
CA ASP A 72 2.56 19.01 -5.58
C ASP A 72 1.42 18.00 -5.61
N ILE A 73 0.90 17.61 -4.43
CA ILE A 73 -0.27 16.75 -4.30
C ILE A 73 -1.50 17.38 -4.98
N ALA A 74 -1.73 18.67 -4.72
CA ALA A 74 -2.84 19.39 -5.33
C ALA A 74 -2.71 19.51 -6.86
N ARG A 75 -1.48 19.68 -7.38
CA ARG A 75 -1.18 19.74 -8.83
C ARG A 75 -1.51 18.41 -9.53
N THR A 76 -1.19 17.29 -8.91
CA THR A 76 -1.47 15.96 -9.48
C THR A 76 -2.91 15.52 -9.27
N GLY A 77 -3.60 16.12 -8.29
CA GLY A 77 -5.01 15.85 -7.99
C GLY A 77 -5.25 14.48 -7.35
N ASP A 78 -4.20 13.75 -6.95
CA ASP A 78 -4.35 12.42 -6.37
C ASP A 78 -5.16 12.46 -5.06
N GLY A 79 -6.09 11.53 -4.88
CA GLY A 79 -7.04 11.52 -3.76
C GLY A 79 -6.50 10.87 -2.50
N ASP A 80 -5.43 10.10 -2.61
CA ASP A 80 -4.75 9.42 -1.51
C ASP A 80 -3.22 9.52 -1.63
N VAL A 81 -2.53 9.18 -0.54
CA VAL A 81 -1.07 9.30 -0.44
C VAL A 81 -0.36 8.32 -1.39
N ALA A 82 -0.90 7.11 -1.60
CA ALA A 82 -0.29 6.13 -2.50
C ALA A 82 -0.25 6.65 -3.94
N GLY A 83 -1.38 7.19 -4.43
CA GLY A 83 -1.47 7.83 -5.74
C GLY A 83 -0.46 8.97 -5.91
N ALA A 84 -0.39 9.86 -4.92
CA ALA A 84 0.55 10.98 -4.92
C ALA A 84 2.02 10.52 -4.94
N LEU A 85 2.37 9.50 -4.14
CA LEU A 85 3.73 8.93 -4.09
C LEU A 85 4.14 8.21 -5.37
N SER A 86 3.20 7.73 -6.18
CA SER A 86 3.50 7.12 -7.47
C SER A 86 4.22 8.09 -8.43
N ARG A 87 4.15 9.39 -8.16
CA ARG A 87 4.81 10.46 -8.94
C ARG A 87 6.24 10.75 -8.49
N VAL A 88 6.66 10.21 -7.36
CA VAL A 88 8.00 10.42 -6.81
C VAL A 88 9.00 9.50 -7.50
N THR A 89 10.22 10.02 -7.75
CA THR A 89 11.31 9.30 -8.41
C THR A 89 11.62 7.98 -7.71
N GLY A 90 11.70 6.88 -8.45
CA GLY A 90 12.06 5.57 -7.92
C GLY A 90 10.95 4.87 -7.15
N LEU A 91 9.73 5.41 -7.13
CA LEU A 91 8.59 4.80 -6.47
C LEU A 91 7.61 4.23 -7.50
N SER A 92 7.01 3.09 -7.15
CA SER A 92 5.86 2.54 -7.85
C SER A 92 4.82 2.05 -6.83
N VAL A 93 3.57 2.01 -7.23
CA VAL A 93 2.46 1.58 -6.35
C VAL A 93 1.89 0.27 -6.88
N ALA A 94 1.69 -0.68 -5.96
CA ALA A 94 0.94 -1.89 -6.25
C ALA A 94 -0.57 -1.62 -6.20
N SER A 95 -1.36 -2.47 -6.84
CA SER A 95 -2.81 -2.32 -7.01
C SER A 95 -3.61 -2.14 -5.70
N ASN A 96 -3.03 -2.47 -4.57
CA ASN A 96 -3.62 -2.42 -3.23
C ASN A 96 -3.01 -1.34 -2.31
N GLY A 97 -2.45 -0.27 -2.87
CA GLY A 97 -1.97 0.90 -2.13
C GLY A 97 -0.59 0.77 -1.50
N PHE A 98 0.13 -0.34 -1.71
CA PHE A 98 1.49 -0.48 -1.21
C PHE A 98 2.51 0.19 -2.13
N VAL A 99 3.47 0.88 -1.52
CA VAL A 99 4.52 1.61 -2.23
C VAL A 99 5.80 0.79 -2.26
N TYR A 100 6.34 0.60 -3.46
CA TYR A 100 7.62 -0.04 -3.70
C TYR A 100 8.68 1.01 -3.98
N VAL A 101 9.79 0.94 -3.28
CA VAL A 101 10.90 1.89 -3.41
C VAL A 101 12.05 1.24 -4.17
N ARG A 102 12.44 1.80 -5.31
CA ARG A 102 13.49 1.27 -6.20
C ARG A 102 13.25 -0.18 -6.63
N GLY A 103 11.97 -0.57 -6.76
CA GLY A 103 11.57 -1.93 -7.12
C GLY A 103 11.60 -2.94 -5.99
N LEU A 104 12.00 -2.55 -4.78
CA LEU A 104 11.87 -3.40 -3.60
C LEU A 104 10.45 -3.32 -3.05
N GLY A 105 9.85 -4.48 -2.79
CA GLY A 105 8.48 -4.60 -2.30
C GLY A 105 8.26 -3.95 -0.93
N ASP A 106 7.01 -3.88 -0.53
CA ASP A 106 6.53 -3.22 0.69
C ASP A 106 7.23 -3.70 1.98
N ARG A 107 7.64 -4.99 2.06
CA ARG A 107 8.38 -5.52 3.23
C ARG A 107 9.71 -4.82 3.50
N TYR A 108 10.28 -4.20 2.48
CA TYR A 108 11.59 -3.54 2.54
C TYR A 108 11.48 -2.03 2.81
N SER A 109 10.26 -1.50 2.97
CA SER A 109 10.00 -0.08 3.19
C SER A 109 9.08 0.13 4.37
N GLN A 110 9.24 1.23 5.09
CA GLN A 110 8.40 1.59 6.23
C GLN A 110 7.62 2.86 5.95
N ALA A 111 6.41 2.93 6.51
CA ALA A 111 5.58 4.13 6.52
C ALA A 111 5.42 4.68 7.93
N PHE A 112 5.70 5.97 8.08
CA PHE A 112 5.59 6.71 9.33
C PHE A 112 4.55 7.82 9.20
N LEU A 113 3.96 8.17 10.30
CA LEU A 113 3.12 9.34 10.46
C LEU A 113 3.75 10.26 11.50
N ASN A 114 4.14 11.48 11.10
CA ASN A 114 4.82 12.45 11.97
C ASN A 114 6.03 11.85 12.71
N GLY A 115 6.82 11.02 12.03
CA GLY A 115 8.02 10.37 12.60
C GLY A 115 7.77 9.16 13.47
N SER A 116 6.55 8.66 13.60
CA SER A 116 6.21 7.45 14.38
C SER A 116 5.68 6.34 13.45
N PRO A 117 6.00 5.06 13.70
CA PRO A 117 5.51 3.94 12.92
C PRO A 117 3.99 3.80 13.04
N LEU A 118 3.39 3.08 12.09
CA LEU A 118 1.95 2.83 12.01
C LEU A 118 1.66 1.32 12.05
N PRO A 119 0.62 0.87 12.76
CA PRO A 119 0.15 -0.52 12.71
C PRO A 119 -0.63 -0.77 11.42
N SER A 120 -0.62 -2.01 10.95
CA SER A 120 -1.25 -2.39 9.68
C SER A 120 -2.55 -3.18 9.88
N PRO A 121 -3.65 -2.78 9.24
CA PRO A 121 -4.90 -3.56 9.24
C PRO A 121 -4.87 -4.73 8.25
N GLU A 122 -3.74 -4.98 7.58
CA GLU A 122 -3.66 -6.00 6.54
C GLU A 122 -3.24 -7.36 7.12
N PRO A 123 -4.02 -8.44 6.86
CA PRO A 123 -3.73 -9.75 7.41
C PRO A 123 -2.42 -10.36 6.91
N LEU A 124 -2.04 -10.05 5.67
CA LEU A 124 -0.88 -10.62 5.01
C LEU A 124 0.39 -9.78 5.19
N ARG A 125 0.27 -8.52 5.61
CA ARG A 125 1.35 -7.55 5.57
C ARG A 125 1.46 -6.76 6.87
N ARG A 126 2.68 -6.40 7.24
CA ARG A 126 2.97 -5.46 8.32
C ARG A 126 3.06 -4.02 7.80
N ALA A 127 3.33 -3.85 6.52
CA ALA A 127 3.27 -2.54 5.89
C ALA A 127 1.83 -2.02 5.83
N VAL A 128 1.67 -0.72 6.00
CA VAL A 128 0.37 -0.04 5.92
C VAL A 128 0.10 0.37 4.47
N PRO A 129 -1.05 0.04 3.89
CA PRO A 129 -1.40 0.53 2.56
C PRO A 129 -1.66 2.04 2.62
N LEU A 130 -0.96 2.80 1.78
CA LEU A 130 -1.00 4.27 1.83
C LEU A 130 -2.22 4.88 1.12
N ASP A 131 -3.03 4.08 0.46
CA ASP A 131 -4.36 4.48 -0.05
C ASP A 131 -5.42 4.63 1.06
N LEU A 132 -5.09 4.23 2.29
CA LEU A 132 -5.90 4.52 3.49
C LEU A 132 -5.84 6.01 3.90
N PHE A 133 -4.80 6.75 3.49
CA PHE A 133 -4.58 8.12 3.90
C PHE A 133 -5.05 9.08 2.81
N PRO A 134 -6.23 9.74 2.98
CA PRO A 134 -6.67 10.79 2.08
C PRO A 134 -5.71 11.97 2.10
N THR A 135 -5.50 12.59 0.95
CA THR A 135 -4.60 13.75 0.85
C THR A 135 -5.07 14.98 1.62
N ASP A 136 -6.33 15.05 2.00
CA ASP A 136 -6.91 16.15 2.79
C ASP A 136 -6.34 16.31 4.20
N ILE A 137 -5.75 15.25 4.77
CA ILE A 137 -5.13 15.27 6.11
C ILE A 137 -3.62 15.48 6.06
N VAL A 138 -3.03 15.55 4.88
CA VAL A 138 -1.59 15.54 4.64
C VAL A 138 -1.08 16.93 4.30
N ALA A 139 -0.07 17.39 5.01
CA ALA A 139 0.68 18.60 4.69
C ALA A 139 1.82 18.32 3.71
N SER A 140 2.52 17.21 3.92
CA SER A 140 3.61 16.78 3.05
C SER A 140 3.88 15.28 3.23
N SER A 141 4.59 14.69 2.29
CA SER A 141 5.18 13.38 2.46
C SER A 141 6.67 13.43 2.10
N LEU A 142 7.50 12.92 2.99
CA LEU A 142 8.93 12.81 2.80
C LEU A 142 9.29 11.36 2.50
N VAL A 143 10.04 11.14 1.45
CA VAL A 143 10.61 9.83 1.12
C VAL A 143 12.12 9.89 1.25
N GLN A 144 12.66 9.21 2.24
CA GLN A 144 14.09 9.06 2.43
C GLN A 144 14.58 7.77 1.77
N LYS A 145 15.56 7.87 0.89
CA LYS A 145 16.08 6.75 0.09
C LYS A 145 17.49 6.33 0.49
N SER A 146 18.24 7.18 1.18
CA SER A 146 19.53 6.85 1.78
C SER A 146 19.44 6.76 3.29
N TYR A 147 20.06 5.74 3.87
CA TYR A 147 20.00 5.47 5.31
C TYR A 147 20.86 6.44 6.11
N SER A 148 20.40 6.83 7.28
CA SER A 148 21.13 7.55 8.32
C SER A 148 20.87 6.90 9.68
N ALA A 149 21.81 7.05 10.62
CA ALA A 149 21.79 6.30 11.89
C ALA A 149 20.58 6.62 12.79
N ASN A 150 19.97 7.79 12.63
CA ASN A 150 18.73 8.19 13.32
C ASN A 150 17.45 7.52 12.79
N MET A 151 17.53 6.78 11.67
CA MET A 151 16.39 6.04 11.11
C MET A 151 16.38 4.60 11.61
N PRO A 152 15.22 3.93 11.65
CA PRO A 152 15.12 2.52 11.99
C PRO A 152 16.00 1.63 11.13
N GLY A 153 16.46 0.51 11.71
CA GLY A 153 17.29 -0.46 11.00
C GLY A 153 16.60 -1.14 9.82
N GLU A 154 15.28 -1.28 9.88
CA GLU A 154 14.47 -1.79 8.76
C GLU A 154 14.35 -0.76 7.63
N PHE A 155 15.39 -0.68 6.82
CA PHE A 155 15.53 0.30 5.73
C PHE A 155 16.09 -0.36 4.46
N GLY A 156 15.42 -1.40 3.95
CA GLY A 156 15.82 -2.08 2.71
C GLY A 156 15.62 -1.21 1.47
N GLY A 157 14.43 -0.68 1.28
CA GLY A 157 14.04 0.22 0.18
C GLY A 157 14.18 1.70 0.53
N GLY A 158 13.47 2.13 1.56
CA GLY A 158 13.41 3.50 2.04
C GLY A 158 12.36 3.69 3.12
N LEU A 159 12.24 4.92 3.62
CA LEU A 159 11.25 5.32 4.60
C LEU A 159 10.36 6.42 4.04
N ILE A 160 9.05 6.27 4.22
CA ILE A 160 8.03 7.22 3.82
C ILE A 160 7.46 7.84 5.10
N ASN A 161 7.66 9.13 5.33
CA ASN A 161 7.08 9.84 6.45
C ASN A 161 5.98 10.77 5.98
N ILE A 162 4.75 10.51 6.41
CA ILE A 162 3.59 11.35 6.14
C ILE A 162 3.51 12.39 7.26
N THR A 163 3.53 13.67 6.90
CA THR A 163 3.33 14.76 7.85
C THR A 163 1.89 15.27 7.75
N THR A 164 1.19 15.26 8.85
CA THR A 164 -0.19 15.75 8.92
C THR A 164 -0.23 17.27 8.94
N LEU A 165 -1.40 17.83 8.61
CA LEU A 165 -1.63 19.27 8.65
C LEU A 165 -1.20 19.86 10.00
N ALA A 166 -0.40 20.92 9.93
CA ALA A 166 0.05 21.67 11.09
C ALA A 166 -1.05 22.59 11.61
N VAL A 167 -0.89 23.06 12.85
CA VAL A 167 -1.75 24.09 13.42
C VAL A 167 -1.60 25.39 12.64
N PRO A 168 -2.69 25.99 12.14
CA PRO A 168 -2.63 27.20 11.33
C PRO A 168 -2.32 28.42 12.18
N LYS A 169 -1.65 29.41 11.60
CA LYS A 169 -1.43 30.73 12.22
C LYS A 169 -2.67 31.64 12.14
N GLU A 170 -3.52 31.44 11.14
CA GLU A 170 -4.74 32.21 10.92
C GLU A 170 -5.97 31.29 10.93
N PRO A 171 -7.11 31.76 11.46
CA PRO A 171 -8.34 31.00 11.42
C PRO A 171 -8.80 30.77 9.98
N PHE A 172 -9.22 29.53 9.68
CA PHE A 172 -9.80 29.20 8.39
C PHE A 172 -10.84 28.07 8.52
N VAL A 173 -11.75 28.01 7.54
CA VAL A 173 -12.62 26.85 7.30
C VAL A 173 -12.58 26.54 5.81
N LYS A 174 -12.25 25.32 5.45
CA LYS A 174 -12.27 24.83 4.07
C LYS A 174 -13.28 23.69 3.95
N VAL A 175 -14.16 23.77 2.94
CA VAL A 175 -15.16 22.73 2.65
C VAL A 175 -14.97 22.27 1.22
N GLY A 176 -14.93 20.96 0.99
CA GLY A 176 -14.81 20.35 -0.32
C GLY A 176 -15.93 19.35 -0.61
N PHE A 177 -16.32 19.26 -1.87
CA PHE A 177 -17.22 18.24 -2.37
C PHE A 177 -16.72 17.75 -3.74
N SER A 178 -16.81 16.44 -3.97
CA SER A 178 -16.40 15.81 -5.23
C SER A 178 -17.40 14.74 -5.67
N THR A 179 -17.58 14.62 -6.99
CA THR A 179 -18.26 13.47 -7.61
C THR A 179 -17.39 12.88 -8.70
N SER A 180 -17.46 11.56 -8.87
CA SER A 180 -16.71 10.88 -9.93
C SER A 180 -17.44 9.65 -10.44
N GLY A 181 -17.00 9.17 -11.60
CA GLY A 181 -17.46 7.93 -12.20
C GLY A 181 -16.44 7.42 -13.20
N ASP A 182 -16.60 6.19 -13.63
CA ASP A 182 -15.79 5.58 -14.69
C ASP A 182 -16.65 4.88 -15.74
N THR A 183 -16.07 4.60 -16.91
CA THR A 183 -16.77 4.02 -18.05
C THR A 183 -17.20 2.58 -17.83
N GLU A 184 -16.55 1.85 -16.94
CA GLU A 184 -16.81 0.43 -16.67
C GLU A 184 -17.84 0.21 -15.56
N THR A 185 -18.06 1.22 -14.70
CA THR A 185 -18.93 1.09 -13.53
C THR A 185 -20.15 1.99 -13.62
N THR A 186 -19.95 3.30 -13.74
CA THR A 186 -21.02 4.30 -13.56
C THR A 186 -22.09 4.20 -14.67
N GLY A 187 -23.34 3.94 -14.25
CA GLY A 187 -24.44 3.72 -15.19
C GLY A 187 -24.43 2.34 -15.86
N GLN A 188 -23.45 1.48 -15.55
CA GLN A 188 -23.36 0.11 -16.06
C GLN A 188 -24.06 -0.87 -15.10
N ILE A 189 -24.24 -2.11 -15.53
CA ILE A 189 -24.77 -3.19 -14.72
C ILE A 189 -23.70 -3.66 -13.72
N GLY A 190 -24.10 -3.85 -12.48
CA GLY A 190 -23.24 -4.42 -11.44
C GLY A 190 -24.01 -5.28 -10.45
N TYR A 191 -23.32 -5.77 -9.43
CA TYR A 191 -23.90 -6.61 -8.40
C TYR A 191 -23.74 -5.99 -7.01
N SER A 192 -24.66 -6.32 -6.12
CA SER A 192 -24.57 -6.02 -4.70
C SER A 192 -25.24 -7.15 -3.91
N HIS A 193 -25.21 -7.08 -2.61
CA HIS A 193 -26.00 -7.93 -1.73
C HIS A 193 -26.69 -7.07 -0.66
N PHE A 194 -27.73 -7.60 -0.05
CA PHE A 194 -28.38 -6.91 1.05
C PHE A 194 -27.45 -6.80 2.27
N GLY A 195 -27.59 -5.73 2.98
CA GLY A 195 -26.98 -5.49 4.26
C GLY A 195 -27.92 -4.76 5.18
N SER A 196 -27.41 -3.81 5.92
CA SER A 196 -28.19 -2.93 6.79
C SER A 196 -28.41 -1.56 6.18
N LYS A 197 -29.37 -0.81 6.75
CA LYS A 197 -29.56 0.60 6.42
C LYS A 197 -28.37 1.47 6.81
N TRP A 198 -27.44 0.95 7.64
CA TRP A 198 -26.23 1.63 8.08
C TRP A 198 -25.03 1.37 7.19
N ASP A 199 -25.10 0.43 6.23
CA ASP A 199 -24.02 0.17 5.29
C ASP A 199 -23.41 1.45 4.68
N PRO A 200 -24.23 2.47 4.25
CA PRO A 200 -23.68 3.72 3.75
C PRO A 200 -22.83 4.52 4.76
N SER A 201 -22.93 4.24 6.05
CA SER A 201 -22.06 4.83 7.07
C SER A 201 -20.76 4.05 7.31
N GLY A 202 -20.51 3.00 6.52
CA GLY A 202 -19.33 2.15 6.70
C GLY A 202 -19.32 1.33 7.99
N LYS A 203 -20.50 1.11 8.60
CA LYS A 203 -20.63 0.32 9.85
C LYS A 203 -21.63 -0.80 9.69
N ASP A 204 -21.28 -1.97 10.17
CA ASP A 204 -22.27 -3.02 10.35
C ASP A 204 -23.22 -2.67 11.51
N SER A 205 -24.46 -3.15 11.41
CA SER A 205 -25.49 -2.92 12.43
C SER A 205 -25.84 -4.17 13.21
N GLY A 206 -24.99 -5.18 13.16
CA GLY A 206 -25.23 -6.50 13.76
C GLY A 206 -25.95 -7.49 12.84
N VAL A 207 -26.23 -7.14 11.59
CA VAL A 207 -26.82 -8.11 10.64
C VAL A 207 -25.82 -9.17 10.18
N ARG A 208 -24.54 -8.93 10.41
CA ARG A 208 -23.44 -9.84 10.08
C ARG A 208 -22.80 -10.45 11.32
N ASP A 209 -23.33 -10.17 12.50
CA ASP A 209 -22.82 -10.72 13.76
C ASP A 209 -22.81 -12.24 13.76
N ILE A 210 -21.85 -12.81 14.47
CA ILE A 210 -21.74 -14.24 14.70
C ILE A 210 -23.01 -14.75 15.36
N PRO A 211 -23.69 -15.78 14.80
CA PRO A 211 -24.91 -16.33 15.37
C PRO A 211 -24.70 -16.83 16.80
N PRO A 212 -25.71 -16.74 17.69
CA PRO A 212 -25.55 -17.14 19.08
C PRO A 212 -25.09 -18.60 19.29
N ALA A 213 -25.52 -19.55 18.45
CA ALA A 213 -25.05 -20.93 18.52
C ALA A 213 -23.57 -21.07 18.16
N LEU A 214 -23.09 -20.28 17.17
CA LEU A 214 -21.68 -20.25 16.82
C LEU A 214 -20.84 -19.55 17.91
N ALA A 215 -21.32 -18.46 18.47
CA ALA A 215 -20.67 -17.79 19.60
C ALA A 215 -20.53 -18.72 20.81
N ALA A 216 -21.59 -19.51 21.13
CA ALA A 216 -21.54 -20.53 22.18
C ALA A 216 -20.54 -21.65 21.86
N PHE A 217 -20.44 -22.04 20.58
CA PHE A 217 -19.43 -23.00 20.14
C PHE A 217 -17.99 -22.44 20.34
N PHE A 218 -17.73 -21.23 19.94
CA PHE A 218 -16.41 -20.59 20.15
C PHE A 218 -16.08 -20.53 21.66
N ALA A 219 -17.02 -20.06 22.47
CA ALA A 219 -16.84 -19.99 23.91
C ALA A 219 -16.66 -21.38 24.56
N SER A 220 -17.15 -22.45 23.94
CA SER A 220 -16.94 -23.80 24.41
C SER A 220 -15.51 -24.29 24.31
N GLY A 221 -14.71 -23.76 23.40
CA GLY A 221 -13.35 -24.23 23.07
C GLY A 221 -13.30 -25.69 22.58
N GLU A 222 -14.43 -26.28 22.21
CA GLU A 222 -14.46 -27.62 21.62
C GLU A 222 -14.08 -27.58 20.14
N ARG A 223 -13.55 -28.70 19.64
CA ARG A 223 -13.34 -28.89 18.19
C ARG A 223 -14.59 -29.47 17.55
N MET A 224 -14.95 -28.99 16.38
CA MET A 224 -16.09 -29.51 15.62
C MET A 224 -15.87 -30.97 15.21
N SER A 225 -14.64 -31.33 14.83
CA SER A 225 -14.20 -32.68 14.51
C SER A 225 -14.31 -33.66 15.69
N ALA A 226 -14.41 -33.20 16.93
CA ALA A 226 -14.55 -34.05 18.12
C ALA A 226 -15.93 -34.71 18.22
N GLY A 227 -16.91 -34.33 17.39
CA GLY A 227 -18.25 -34.91 17.35
C GLY A 227 -19.13 -34.65 18.61
N ARG A 228 -18.74 -33.66 19.43
CA ARG A 228 -19.47 -33.28 20.66
C ARG A 228 -20.34 -32.04 20.46
N VAL A 229 -20.33 -31.48 19.29
CA VAL A 229 -21.05 -30.26 18.94
C VAL A 229 -22.20 -30.60 18.00
N ASP A 230 -23.37 -30.04 18.26
CA ASP A 230 -24.50 -30.13 17.32
C ASP A 230 -24.26 -29.14 16.14
N THR A 231 -23.64 -29.66 15.11
CA THR A 231 -23.32 -28.86 13.91
C THR A 231 -24.57 -28.46 13.14
N GLY A 232 -25.66 -29.23 13.24
CA GLY A 232 -26.95 -28.91 12.62
C GLY A 232 -27.65 -27.74 13.29
N ASP A 233 -27.55 -27.59 14.60
CA ASP A 233 -28.12 -26.44 15.30
C ASP A 233 -27.38 -25.13 14.99
N ILE A 234 -26.07 -25.21 14.88
CA ILE A 234 -25.26 -24.09 14.42
C ILE A 234 -25.61 -23.75 12.97
N ALA A 235 -25.65 -24.76 12.07
CA ALA A 235 -25.94 -24.57 10.65
C ALA A 235 -27.30 -23.90 10.41
N LYS A 236 -28.33 -24.17 11.20
CA LYS A 236 -29.64 -23.53 11.11
C LYS A 236 -29.61 -22.03 11.35
N GLN A 237 -28.67 -21.55 12.14
CA GLN A 237 -28.52 -20.12 12.47
C GLN A 237 -27.52 -19.38 11.60
N PHE A 238 -26.74 -20.10 10.79
CA PHE A 238 -25.59 -19.59 10.06
C PHE A 238 -25.94 -18.58 8.96
N VAL A 239 -27.09 -18.69 8.35
CA VAL A 239 -27.43 -17.90 7.18
C VAL A 239 -28.46 -16.84 7.50
N ASN A 240 -28.02 -15.61 7.52
CA ASN A 240 -28.89 -14.48 7.30
C ASN A 240 -29.24 -14.44 5.80
N THR A 241 -30.47 -14.76 5.46
CA THR A 241 -30.96 -14.82 4.07
C THR A 241 -30.74 -13.55 3.26
N ARG A 242 -30.51 -12.41 3.93
CA ARG A 242 -30.27 -11.13 3.27
C ARG A 242 -28.84 -10.97 2.76
N THR A 243 -27.84 -11.30 3.57
CA THR A 243 -26.43 -11.06 3.25
C THR A 243 -25.89 -12.00 2.17
N GLY A 244 -26.50 -13.18 1.99
CA GLY A 244 -26.12 -14.14 0.96
C GLY A 244 -26.82 -13.98 -0.39
N LEU A 245 -27.74 -13.00 -0.57
CA LEU A 245 -28.49 -12.84 -1.80
C LEU A 245 -27.86 -11.80 -2.71
N VAL A 246 -27.22 -12.26 -3.80
CA VAL A 246 -26.70 -11.38 -4.85
C VAL A 246 -27.85 -10.70 -5.59
N GLN A 247 -27.73 -9.40 -5.76
CA GLN A 247 -28.68 -8.54 -6.42
C GLN A 247 -28.06 -7.84 -7.60
N LEU A 248 -28.78 -7.80 -8.70
CA LEU A 248 -28.45 -7.01 -9.86
C LEU A 248 -28.79 -5.54 -9.60
N ILE A 249 -27.87 -4.66 -9.94
CA ILE A 249 -28.07 -3.21 -10.01
C ILE A 249 -27.97 -2.84 -11.51
N ASP A 250 -29.08 -2.39 -12.08
CA ASP A 250 -29.14 -2.06 -13.51
C ASP A 250 -28.27 -0.85 -13.88
N GLN A 251 -28.09 0.09 -12.95
CA GLN A 251 -27.29 1.29 -13.13
C GLN A 251 -26.51 1.58 -11.83
N MET A 252 -25.21 1.28 -11.85
CA MET A 252 -24.32 1.58 -10.73
C MET A 252 -24.24 3.10 -10.52
N PRO A 253 -24.34 3.58 -9.27
CA PRO A 253 -24.33 5.01 -8.98
C PRO A 253 -22.95 5.63 -9.20
N ALA A 254 -22.93 6.96 -9.37
CA ALA A 254 -21.71 7.74 -9.35
C ALA A 254 -21.13 7.80 -7.91
N ASN A 255 -19.84 7.99 -7.83
CA ASN A 255 -19.10 8.16 -6.59
C ASN A 255 -19.25 9.58 -6.07
N PHE A 256 -19.14 9.75 -4.74
CA PHE A 256 -19.12 11.08 -4.14
C PHE A 256 -18.24 11.10 -2.89
N SER A 257 -17.67 12.28 -2.61
CA SER A 257 -16.93 12.55 -1.38
C SER A 257 -17.16 13.98 -0.90
N GLY A 258 -16.94 14.21 0.39
CA GLY A 258 -16.96 15.53 0.97
C GLY A 258 -16.02 15.59 2.17
N ASN A 259 -15.41 16.76 2.37
CA ASN A 259 -14.52 17.03 3.49
C ASN A 259 -14.73 18.41 4.07
N ILE A 260 -14.38 18.56 5.33
CA ILE A 260 -14.30 19.84 6.02
C ILE A 260 -13.01 19.88 6.83
N THR A 261 -12.26 20.97 6.69
CA THR A 261 -11.08 21.26 7.51
C THR A 261 -11.24 22.64 8.12
N ALA A 262 -11.04 22.76 9.42
CA ALA A 262 -11.09 24.02 10.12
C ALA A 262 -9.94 24.13 11.11
N GLY A 263 -9.40 25.33 11.28
CA GLY A 263 -8.34 25.55 12.22
C GLY A 263 -8.34 27.00 12.73
N THR A 264 -7.73 27.18 13.91
CA THR A 264 -7.59 28.49 14.54
C THR A 264 -6.42 28.47 15.49
N SER A 265 -5.80 29.63 15.70
CA SER A 265 -4.82 29.84 16.77
C SER A 265 -5.16 31.06 17.62
N ARG A 266 -4.65 31.09 18.84
CA ARG A 266 -4.80 32.19 19.77
C ARG A 266 -3.57 32.33 20.66
N PRO A 267 -3.14 33.53 20.96
CA PRO A 267 -2.09 33.78 21.95
C PRO A 267 -2.55 33.31 23.34
N VAL A 268 -1.73 32.51 24.01
CA VAL A 268 -1.96 32.01 25.37
C VAL A 268 -0.64 32.11 26.15
N GLY A 269 -0.61 32.99 27.18
CA GLY A 269 0.64 33.28 27.91
C GLY A 269 1.68 33.93 27.02
N GLU A 270 2.89 33.34 26.97
CA GLU A 270 4.00 33.78 26.11
C GLU A 270 4.04 33.03 24.76
N GLY A 271 3.05 32.19 24.49
CA GLY A 271 3.03 31.35 23.28
C GLY A 271 1.71 31.46 22.53
N GLU A 272 1.62 30.64 21.50
CA GLU A 272 0.46 30.50 20.61
C GLU A 272 -0.12 29.09 20.73
N LEU A 273 -1.40 29.03 21.11
CA LEU A 273 -2.14 27.76 21.15
C LEU A 273 -3.01 27.66 19.89
N GLY A 274 -2.85 26.59 19.16
CA GLY A 274 -3.61 26.37 17.97
C GLY A 274 -4.34 25.04 17.95
N LEU A 275 -5.42 24.99 17.18
CA LEU A 275 -6.29 23.85 16.94
C LEU A 275 -6.49 23.65 15.45
N ILE A 276 -6.50 22.40 15.03
CA ILE A 276 -6.91 22.00 13.68
C ILE A 276 -7.80 20.76 13.75
N GLY A 277 -8.82 20.71 12.91
CA GLY A 277 -9.67 19.54 12.77
C GLY A 277 -10.07 19.31 11.33
N THR A 278 -10.05 18.06 10.89
CA THR A 278 -10.51 17.61 9.57
C THR A 278 -11.46 16.44 9.73
N ALA A 279 -12.50 16.42 8.92
CA ALA A 279 -13.38 15.25 8.77
C ALA A 279 -13.72 15.05 7.30
N GLY A 280 -13.65 13.81 6.86
CA GLY A 280 -13.91 13.41 5.48
C GLY A 280 -14.82 12.18 5.38
N TYR A 281 -15.56 12.10 4.29
CA TYR A 281 -16.38 10.97 3.92
C TYR A 281 -16.29 10.74 2.41
N SER A 282 -16.11 9.48 2.00
CA SER A 282 -16.22 9.09 0.59
C SER A 282 -17.02 7.79 0.43
N ASN A 283 -17.73 7.67 -0.68
CA ASN A 283 -18.46 6.47 -1.07
C ASN A 283 -18.24 6.23 -2.55
N ALA A 284 -17.55 5.15 -2.87
CA ALA A 284 -17.14 4.82 -4.22
C ALA A 284 -17.59 3.41 -4.63
N TRP A 285 -18.07 3.29 -5.86
CA TRP A 285 -18.42 2.03 -6.49
C TRP A 285 -17.42 1.71 -7.59
N ARG A 286 -17.08 0.44 -7.71
CA ARG A 286 -16.24 -0.08 -8.79
C ARG A 286 -16.73 -1.47 -9.21
N THR A 287 -16.91 -1.68 -10.51
CA THR A 287 -17.22 -2.99 -11.08
C THR A 287 -16.08 -3.41 -12.00
N LYS A 288 -15.64 -4.66 -11.87
CA LYS A 288 -14.56 -5.25 -12.67
C LYS A 288 -15.10 -6.47 -13.39
N SER A 289 -14.89 -6.54 -14.71
CA SER A 289 -15.14 -7.73 -15.52
C SER A 289 -13.81 -8.48 -15.69
N ILE A 290 -13.63 -9.55 -14.92
CA ILE A 290 -12.36 -10.22 -14.72
C ILE A 290 -12.29 -11.50 -15.53
N THR A 291 -11.19 -11.72 -16.27
CA THR A 291 -10.79 -13.03 -16.76
C THR A 291 -9.84 -13.65 -15.73
N GLU A 292 -10.21 -14.81 -15.19
CA GLU A 292 -9.45 -15.55 -14.18
C GLU A 292 -9.14 -16.96 -14.66
N GLN A 293 -7.84 -17.28 -14.80
CA GLN A 293 -7.38 -18.55 -15.38
C GLN A 293 -6.25 -19.16 -14.53
N ASN A 294 -6.18 -20.49 -14.50
CA ASN A 294 -5.04 -21.23 -13.95
C ASN A 294 -4.54 -22.26 -14.97
N PRO A 295 -3.23 -22.49 -15.10
CA PRO A 295 -2.69 -23.47 -16.03
C PRO A 295 -2.84 -24.91 -15.51
N ALA A 296 -3.08 -25.85 -16.42
CA ALA A 296 -3.06 -27.30 -16.18
C ALA A 296 -1.81 -27.99 -16.76
N SER A 297 -0.98 -27.29 -17.52
CA SER A 297 0.21 -27.84 -18.17
C SER A 297 1.37 -26.88 -18.13
N LEU A 298 2.60 -27.41 -18.09
CA LEU A 298 3.84 -26.61 -18.00
C LEU A 298 4.09 -25.73 -19.24
N ASP A 299 3.52 -26.08 -20.38
CA ASP A 299 3.58 -25.31 -21.62
C ASP A 299 2.46 -24.28 -21.75
N LEU A 300 1.59 -24.20 -20.72
CA LEU A 300 0.44 -23.30 -20.65
C LEU A 300 -0.63 -23.52 -21.75
N SER A 301 -0.56 -24.62 -22.49
CA SER A 301 -1.50 -24.91 -23.58
C SER A 301 -2.89 -25.37 -23.08
N ARG A 302 -2.98 -25.81 -21.84
CA ARG A 302 -4.23 -26.28 -21.21
C ARG A 302 -4.50 -25.51 -19.95
N LEU A 303 -5.78 -25.14 -19.76
CA LEU A 303 -6.27 -24.48 -18.57
C LEU A 303 -6.91 -25.48 -17.61
N ASP A 304 -6.65 -25.35 -16.34
CA ASP A 304 -7.40 -25.99 -15.27
C ASP A 304 -8.66 -25.21 -14.93
N LYS A 305 -8.50 -23.91 -14.66
CA LYS A 305 -9.58 -22.95 -14.40
C LYS A 305 -9.65 -21.93 -15.55
N ASP A 306 -10.88 -21.65 -16.05
CA ASP A 306 -11.15 -20.57 -16.99
C ASP A 306 -12.50 -19.93 -16.69
N TYR A 307 -12.46 -18.82 -15.96
CA TYR A 307 -13.64 -18.12 -15.45
C TYR A 307 -13.77 -16.71 -16.01
N ARG A 308 -15.02 -16.28 -16.15
CA ARG A 308 -15.41 -14.88 -16.33
C ARG A 308 -16.13 -14.45 -15.07
N LYS A 309 -15.54 -13.48 -14.37
CA LYS A 309 -16.01 -13.02 -13.06
C LYS A 309 -16.39 -11.55 -13.14
N VAL A 310 -17.56 -11.20 -12.65
CA VAL A 310 -17.94 -9.81 -12.42
C VAL A 310 -17.91 -9.57 -10.92
N ALA A 311 -17.07 -8.62 -10.49
CA ALA A 311 -16.92 -8.23 -9.10
C ALA A 311 -17.28 -6.75 -8.94
N SER A 312 -18.30 -6.47 -8.12
CA SER A 312 -18.68 -5.10 -7.75
C SER A 312 -18.32 -4.83 -6.31
N GLU A 313 -17.69 -3.70 -6.09
CA GLU A 313 -17.16 -3.24 -4.81
C GLU A 313 -17.78 -1.90 -4.47
N ASN A 314 -18.23 -1.72 -3.22
CA ASN A 314 -18.58 -0.43 -2.65
C ASN A 314 -17.61 -0.14 -1.51
N ARG A 315 -16.77 0.87 -1.69
CA ARG A 315 -15.77 1.31 -0.70
C ARG A 315 -16.25 2.59 -0.04
N ILE A 316 -16.28 2.61 1.28
CA ILE A 316 -16.68 3.75 2.09
C ILE A 316 -15.51 4.09 3.01
N VAL A 317 -15.00 5.32 2.90
CA VAL A 317 -13.91 5.80 3.75
C VAL A 317 -14.41 6.96 4.61
N ILE A 318 -14.17 6.86 5.91
CA ILE A 318 -14.40 7.93 6.89
C ILE A 318 -13.07 8.23 7.54
N ASN A 319 -12.68 9.48 7.55
CA ASN A 319 -11.45 9.92 8.20
C ASN A 319 -11.70 11.13 9.10
N GLY A 320 -10.84 11.30 10.10
CA GLY A 320 -10.84 12.43 10.98
C GLY A 320 -9.45 12.68 11.55
N LEU A 321 -9.04 13.94 11.58
CA LEU A 321 -7.82 14.43 12.21
C LEU A 321 -8.18 15.51 13.23
N ALA A 322 -7.56 15.43 14.40
CA ALA A 322 -7.62 16.51 15.41
C ALA A 322 -6.20 16.79 15.91
N GLY A 323 -5.77 18.03 15.81
CA GLY A 323 -4.45 18.49 16.24
C GLY A 323 -4.57 19.64 17.24
N LEU A 324 -3.75 19.57 18.30
CA LEU A 324 -3.52 20.65 19.26
C LEU A 324 -2.03 20.93 19.28
N GLY A 325 -1.65 22.18 19.08
CA GLY A 325 -0.25 22.63 19.13
C GLY A 325 -0.08 23.83 20.02
N TYR A 326 1.03 23.88 20.75
CA TYR A 326 1.44 25.02 21.54
C TYR A 326 2.90 25.36 21.21
N GLU A 327 3.12 26.55 20.69
CA GLU A 327 4.45 27.08 20.37
C GLU A 327 4.76 28.24 21.28
N TYR A 328 5.94 28.26 21.91
CA TYR A 328 6.34 29.33 22.82
C TYR A 328 7.84 29.59 22.81
N GLY A 329 8.26 30.79 23.24
CA GLY A 329 9.68 31.18 23.35
C GLY A 329 10.42 31.06 22.02
N ASP A 330 11.67 30.64 22.07
CA ASP A 330 12.58 30.54 20.91
C ASP A 330 12.43 29.19 20.15
N GLY A 331 11.20 28.81 19.80
CA GLY A 331 10.93 27.62 19.01
C GLY A 331 10.62 26.36 19.81
N HIS A 332 10.21 26.51 21.08
CA HIS A 332 9.68 25.39 21.83
C HIS A 332 8.28 25.04 21.31
N ARG A 333 8.04 23.73 21.12
CA ARG A 333 6.77 23.24 20.57
C ARG A 333 6.27 22.00 21.29
N LEU A 334 4.97 21.94 21.50
CA LEU A 334 4.24 20.75 21.93
C LEU A 334 3.12 20.50 20.94
N ARG A 335 2.98 19.28 20.50
CA ARG A 335 1.93 18.91 19.55
C ARG A 335 1.28 17.60 19.96
N TRP A 336 -0.04 17.58 19.98
CA TRP A 336 -0.84 16.37 20.12
C TRP A 336 -1.68 16.17 18.87
N THR A 337 -1.54 15.03 18.23
CA THR A 337 -2.23 14.70 16.99
C THR A 337 -3.00 13.40 17.17
N ASN A 338 -4.27 13.41 16.76
CA ASN A 338 -5.10 12.21 16.70
C ASN A 338 -5.63 12.01 15.29
N LEU A 339 -5.49 10.81 14.79
CA LEU A 339 -5.98 10.39 13.50
C LEU A 339 -6.89 9.18 13.66
N ILE A 340 -7.99 9.18 12.95
CA ILE A 340 -8.83 8.01 12.72
C ILE A 340 -9.09 7.87 11.23
N VAL A 341 -8.92 6.66 10.72
CA VAL A 341 -9.31 6.29 9.36
C VAL A 341 -10.10 4.99 9.44
N ARG A 342 -11.27 4.97 8.86
CA ARG A 342 -12.10 3.76 8.70
C ARG A 342 -12.36 3.56 7.22
N ASP A 343 -12.01 2.41 6.72
CA ASP A 343 -12.21 1.99 5.33
C ASP A 343 -13.06 0.71 5.33
N THR A 344 -14.21 0.78 4.71
CA THR A 344 -15.15 -0.32 4.64
C THR A 344 -15.37 -0.74 3.20
N LEU A 345 -15.19 -2.02 2.91
CA LEU A 345 -15.38 -2.62 1.60
C LEU A 345 -16.52 -3.63 1.62
N LYS A 346 -17.56 -3.37 0.85
CA LYS A 346 -18.64 -4.30 0.55
C LYS A 346 -18.43 -4.89 -0.84
N ARG A 347 -18.17 -6.19 -0.92
CA ARG A 347 -17.86 -6.88 -2.17
C ARG A 347 -18.92 -7.91 -2.53
N THR A 348 -19.24 -7.97 -3.82
CA THR A 348 -20.15 -8.98 -4.39
C THR A 348 -19.57 -9.45 -5.71
N SER A 349 -19.40 -10.74 -5.89
CA SER A 349 -18.93 -11.28 -7.16
C SER A 349 -19.73 -12.47 -7.64
N LEU A 350 -19.78 -12.62 -8.95
CA LEU A 350 -20.35 -13.74 -9.67
C LEU A 350 -19.38 -14.18 -10.76
N ALA A 351 -18.98 -15.45 -10.74
CA ALA A 351 -18.05 -16.03 -11.69
C ALA A 351 -18.66 -17.26 -12.37
N GLU A 352 -18.50 -17.38 -13.66
CA GLU A 352 -18.93 -18.53 -14.46
C GLU A 352 -17.79 -19.05 -15.33
N GLY A 353 -17.63 -20.38 -15.41
CA GLY A 353 -16.57 -20.96 -16.23
C GLY A 353 -16.38 -22.46 -16.08
N LYS A 354 -15.17 -22.89 -16.35
CA LYS A 354 -14.76 -24.31 -16.39
C LYS A 354 -13.66 -24.62 -15.38
N GLN A 355 -13.74 -25.84 -14.81
CA GLN A 355 -12.65 -26.47 -14.04
C GLN A 355 -12.33 -27.82 -14.66
N ASN A 356 -11.33 -27.86 -15.50
CA ASN A 356 -11.08 -29.00 -16.38
C ASN A 356 -10.48 -30.23 -15.68
N ASN A 357 -9.70 -30.03 -14.62
CA ASN A 357 -9.11 -31.15 -13.89
C ASN A 357 -10.15 -31.91 -13.06
N GLN A 358 -11.16 -31.23 -12.55
CA GLN A 358 -12.17 -31.86 -11.71
C GLN A 358 -13.27 -32.50 -12.56
N ARG A 359 -13.88 -31.74 -13.46
CA ARG A 359 -14.99 -32.20 -14.29
C ARG A 359 -15.09 -31.43 -15.61
N PRO A 360 -14.36 -31.84 -16.66
CA PRO A 360 -14.31 -31.10 -17.93
C PRO A 360 -15.67 -30.97 -18.65
N THR A 361 -16.63 -31.80 -18.27
CA THR A 361 -18.00 -31.75 -18.84
C THR A 361 -18.97 -30.90 -18.02
N PHE A 362 -18.49 -30.20 -16.98
CA PHE A 362 -19.32 -29.34 -16.18
C PHE A 362 -19.02 -27.88 -16.44
N ASP A 363 -20.01 -27.02 -16.31
CA ASP A 363 -19.85 -25.59 -16.07
C ASP A 363 -19.99 -25.32 -14.56
N PHE A 364 -19.28 -24.34 -14.07
CA PHE A 364 -19.30 -23.91 -12.67
C PHE A 364 -19.78 -22.47 -12.58
N LEU A 365 -20.50 -22.18 -11.50
CA LEU A 365 -20.93 -20.85 -11.12
C LEU A 365 -20.52 -20.62 -9.68
N GLU A 366 -19.73 -19.59 -9.43
CA GLU A 366 -19.31 -19.20 -8.09
C GLU A 366 -19.89 -17.83 -7.74
N GLN A 367 -20.39 -17.71 -6.54
CA GLN A 367 -20.95 -16.49 -5.98
C GLN A 367 -20.24 -16.18 -4.67
N GLU A 368 -19.80 -14.95 -4.48
CA GLU A 368 -19.17 -14.51 -3.24
C GLU A 368 -19.79 -13.19 -2.79
N THR A 369 -20.03 -13.08 -1.49
CA THR A 369 -20.40 -11.84 -0.80
C THR A 369 -19.51 -11.65 0.42
N GLY A 370 -19.07 -10.43 0.67
CA GLY A 370 -18.19 -10.10 1.79
C GLY A 370 -18.38 -8.66 2.25
N TRP A 371 -18.03 -8.44 3.50
CA TRP A 371 -17.98 -7.15 4.14
C TRP A 371 -16.70 -7.08 4.97
N TYR A 372 -15.89 -6.06 4.74
CA TYR A 372 -14.59 -5.90 5.36
C TYR A 372 -14.49 -4.49 5.95
N GLU A 373 -14.20 -4.39 7.24
CA GLU A 373 -13.99 -3.15 7.96
C GLU A 373 -12.53 -3.05 8.37
N ARG A 374 -11.82 -2.04 7.91
CA ARG A 374 -10.45 -1.71 8.33
C ARG A 374 -10.50 -0.39 9.09
N GLN A 375 -9.87 -0.33 10.24
CA GLN A 375 -9.78 0.90 11.02
C GLN A 375 -8.36 1.10 11.52
N LEU A 376 -7.89 2.33 11.43
CA LEU A 376 -6.64 2.80 12.00
C LEU A 376 -6.95 3.97 12.93
N TRP A 377 -6.49 3.88 14.16
CA TRP A 377 -6.46 4.98 15.13
C TRP A 377 -5.02 5.22 15.55
N SER A 378 -4.61 6.49 15.63
CA SER A 378 -3.29 6.89 16.11
C SER A 378 -3.40 8.14 16.94
N SER A 379 -2.77 8.16 18.11
CA SER A 379 -2.62 9.31 18.99
C SER A 379 -1.14 9.52 19.30
N GLN A 380 -0.65 10.70 18.97
CA GLN A 380 0.77 11.03 19.05
C GLN A 380 0.98 12.31 19.84
N LEU A 381 1.96 12.31 20.72
CA LEU A 381 2.46 13.48 21.42
C LEU A 381 3.91 13.70 21.02
N SER A 382 4.21 14.88 20.47
CA SER A 382 5.58 15.31 20.18
C SER A 382 5.92 16.59 20.92
N ALA A 383 7.18 16.73 21.33
CA ALA A 383 7.72 17.88 22.03
C ALA A 383 9.09 18.21 21.47
N GLY A 384 9.31 19.43 21.07
CA GLY A 384 10.60 19.97 20.67
C GLY A 384 11.02 21.13 21.55
N PHE A 385 12.22 21.08 22.12
CA PHE A 385 12.76 22.13 22.96
C PHE A 385 14.09 22.61 22.40
N ASN A 386 14.16 23.89 22.09
CA ASN A 386 15.37 24.56 21.66
C ASN A 386 16.04 25.24 22.87
N LEU A 387 17.15 24.66 23.35
CA LEU A 387 17.84 25.08 24.56
C LEU A 387 19.26 25.57 24.23
N ASP A 388 19.49 26.16 23.07
CA ASP A 388 20.78 26.57 22.49
C ASP A 388 21.96 26.41 23.46
N PRO A 389 22.98 25.54 23.15
CA PRO A 389 23.21 24.86 21.86
C PRO A 389 22.59 23.43 21.75
N LEU A 390 21.72 23.05 22.68
CA LEU A 390 21.07 21.74 22.73
C LEU A 390 19.63 21.84 22.22
N LYS A 391 19.27 21.00 21.27
CA LYS A 391 17.89 20.73 20.85
C LYS A 391 17.48 19.34 21.36
N VAL A 392 16.25 19.24 21.88
CA VAL A 392 15.68 18.00 22.39
C VAL A 392 14.34 17.76 21.71
N ASP A 393 14.21 16.66 20.99
CA ASP A 393 12.97 16.21 20.38
C ASP A 393 12.52 14.89 21.01
N ALA A 394 11.28 14.87 21.49
CA ALA A 394 10.68 13.69 22.10
C ALA A 394 9.35 13.38 21.44
N ARG A 395 9.08 12.09 21.22
CA ARG A 395 7.83 11.63 20.65
C ARG A 395 7.34 10.37 21.36
N VAL A 396 6.02 10.27 21.49
CA VAL A 396 5.32 9.08 21.99
C VAL A 396 4.11 8.85 21.12
N ALA A 397 3.91 7.62 20.67
CA ALA A 397 2.77 7.24 19.88
C ALA A 397 2.08 5.99 20.44
N LEU A 398 0.76 6.05 20.45
CA LEU A 398 -0.14 4.92 20.68
C LEU A 398 -0.98 4.78 19.41
N ALA A 399 -0.99 3.59 18.83
CA ALA A 399 -1.80 3.37 17.65
C ALA A 399 -2.40 1.96 17.66
N LYS A 400 -3.55 1.85 17.03
CA LYS A 400 -4.28 0.59 16.92
C LYS A 400 -4.86 0.46 15.53
N SER A 401 -4.70 -0.71 14.93
CA SER A 401 -5.41 -1.07 13.71
C SER A 401 -6.27 -2.32 13.93
N THR A 402 -7.43 -2.33 13.28
CA THR A 402 -8.32 -3.48 13.29
C THR A 402 -8.78 -3.81 11.87
N ARG A 403 -9.01 -5.08 11.60
CA ARG A 403 -9.74 -5.54 10.43
C ARG A 403 -10.76 -6.60 10.83
N GLU A 404 -12.00 -6.33 10.53
CA GLU A 404 -13.11 -7.24 10.79
C GLU A 404 -13.71 -7.69 9.46
N ALA A 405 -13.90 -9.00 9.29
CA ALA A 405 -14.72 -9.60 8.26
C ALA A 405 -15.78 -10.47 8.94
N PRO A 406 -16.86 -9.87 9.43
CA PRO A 406 -17.85 -10.52 10.28
C PRO A 406 -18.67 -11.58 9.53
N PHE A 407 -18.69 -11.55 8.21
CA PHE A 407 -19.39 -12.53 7.40
C PHE A 407 -18.89 -12.52 5.96
N GLU A 408 -18.28 -13.62 5.54
CA GLU A 408 -17.94 -13.92 4.17
C GLU A 408 -18.72 -15.16 3.72
N LEU A 409 -19.43 -15.11 2.59
CA LEU A 409 -20.15 -16.24 2.03
C LEU A 409 -19.64 -16.55 0.62
N GLY A 410 -19.22 -17.80 0.40
CA GLY A 410 -18.89 -18.36 -0.91
C GLY A 410 -19.82 -19.51 -1.24
N MET A 411 -20.43 -19.48 -2.42
CA MET A 411 -21.33 -20.54 -2.91
C MET A 411 -20.89 -21.00 -4.29
N GLY A 412 -20.63 -22.29 -4.41
CA GLY A 412 -20.29 -22.92 -5.68
C GLY A 412 -21.43 -23.78 -6.20
N TYR A 413 -21.74 -23.65 -7.48
CA TYR A 413 -22.72 -24.45 -8.19
C TYR A 413 -22.08 -25.10 -9.42
N SER A 414 -22.59 -26.25 -9.83
CA SER A 414 -22.14 -26.93 -11.03
C SER A 414 -23.30 -27.34 -11.92
N LYS A 415 -23.08 -27.36 -13.22
CA LYS A 415 -24.07 -27.81 -14.23
C LYS A 415 -23.39 -28.83 -15.14
N SER A 416 -23.96 -30.03 -15.19
CA SER A 416 -23.48 -31.07 -16.12
C SER A 416 -23.90 -30.76 -17.55
N ASN A 417 -22.95 -30.78 -18.48
CA ASN A 417 -23.19 -30.65 -19.91
C ASN A 417 -23.52 -31.99 -20.61
N ILE A 418 -23.78 -33.04 -19.82
CA ILE A 418 -24.16 -34.37 -20.31
C ILE A 418 -25.67 -34.37 -20.59
N ALA A 419 -26.05 -34.75 -21.82
CA ALA A 419 -27.45 -34.75 -22.25
C ALA A 419 -28.39 -35.63 -21.38
N ALA A 420 -27.83 -36.65 -20.72
CA ALA A 420 -28.55 -37.55 -19.81
C ALA A 420 -28.61 -37.03 -18.34
N SER A 421 -28.19 -35.78 -18.08
CA SER A 421 -28.23 -35.23 -16.74
C SER A 421 -29.68 -35.20 -16.19
N PRO A 422 -29.93 -35.74 -15.00
CA PRO A 422 -31.27 -35.69 -14.40
C PRO A 422 -31.69 -34.26 -14.00
N TYR A 423 -30.72 -33.30 -13.99
CA TYR A 423 -30.96 -31.89 -13.61
C TYR A 423 -31.13 -30.97 -14.81
N GLY A 424 -31.05 -31.51 -16.06
CA GLY A 424 -31.17 -30.74 -17.26
C GLY A 424 -30.07 -29.64 -17.35
N ASN A 425 -30.49 -28.42 -17.68
CA ASN A 425 -29.60 -27.24 -17.79
C ASN A 425 -29.50 -26.39 -16.51
N TYR A 426 -29.91 -26.93 -15.37
CA TYR A 426 -29.87 -26.17 -14.11
C TYR A 426 -28.52 -26.32 -13.43
N TYR A 427 -28.05 -25.24 -12.82
CA TYR A 427 -26.98 -25.26 -11.85
C TYR A 427 -27.46 -25.91 -10.56
N ILE A 428 -26.67 -26.76 -9.97
CA ILE A 428 -26.95 -27.45 -8.70
C ILE A 428 -25.82 -27.24 -7.69
N ASN A 429 -26.17 -27.22 -6.42
CA ASN A 429 -25.21 -27.25 -5.33
C ASN A 429 -25.65 -28.37 -4.34
N ARG A 430 -24.85 -29.42 -4.28
CA ARG A 430 -25.16 -30.59 -3.40
C ARG A 430 -24.51 -30.46 -2.04
N LEU A 431 -23.80 -29.37 -1.77
CA LEU A 431 -23.06 -29.16 -0.53
C LEU A 431 -22.13 -30.33 -0.20
N ASP A 432 -21.42 -30.84 -1.23
CA ASP A 432 -20.57 -32.03 -1.11
C ASP A 432 -19.06 -31.71 -1.14
N ASN A 433 -18.72 -30.48 -0.70
CA ASN A 433 -17.33 -30.03 -0.54
C ASN A 433 -16.56 -29.82 -1.85
N GLY A 434 -17.20 -29.32 -2.88
CA GLY A 434 -16.54 -28.79 -4.08
C GLY A 434 -16.69 -29.64 -5.32
N GLN A 435 -17.10 -30.89 -5.23
CA GLN A 435 -17.25 -31.72 -6.45
C GLN A 435 -18.50 -31.39 -7.26
N THR A 436 -19.62 -31.13 -6.59
CA THR A 436 -20.90 -30.70 -7.20
C THR A 436 -21.51 -29.50 -6.49
N GLY A 437 -20.66 -28.64 -5.96
CA GLY A 437 -21.02 -27.43 -5.27
C GLY A 437 -20.60 -27.39 -3.81
N TYR A 438 -20.47 -26.18 -3.28
CA TYR A 438 -20.08 -25.95 -1.89
C TYR A 438 -20.83 -24.76 -1.30
N GLY A 439 -20.89 -24.70 0.03
CA GLY A 439 -21.27 -23.53 0.80
C GLY A 439 -20.20 -23.25 1.85
N ARG A 440 -19.49 -22.13 1.71
CA ARG A 440 -18.39 -21.71 2.58
C ARG A 440 -18.77 -20.44 3.30
N ILE A 441 -18.57 -20.40 4.61
CA ILE A 441 -18.81 -19.21 5.42
C ILE A 441 -17.56 -18.99 6.28
N ALA A 442 -17.06 -17.75 6.31
CA ALA A 442 -15.90 -17.42 7.10
C ALA A 442 -16.12 -16.14 7.91
N PHE A 443 -15.41 -16.09 9.03
CA PHE A 443 -15.31 -14.96 9.94
C PHE A 443 -13.84 -14.69 10.20
N SER A 444 -13.41 -13.43 10.17
CA SER A 444 -12.04 -13.11 10.54
C SER A 444 -11.93 -11.78 11.27
N ASP A 445 -11.04 -11.77 12.26
CA ASP A 445 -10.67 -10.62 13.05
C ASP A 445 -9.15 -10.48 13.08
N LEU A 446 -8.69 -9.25 13.02
CA LEU A 446 -7.31 -8.87 13.25
C LEU A 446 -7.29 -7.61 14.10
N GLU A 447 -6.47 -7.64 15.13
CA GLU A 447 -6.15 -6.48 15.96
C GLU A 447 -4.64 -6.33 16.05
N GLU A 448 -4.14 -5.11 15.84
CA GLU A 448 -2.73 -4.79 16.03
C GLU A 448 -2.61 -3.52 16.85
N ASP A 449 -1.96 -3.64 18.00
CA ASP A 449 -1.62 -2.54 18.88
C ASP A 449 -0.16 -2.17 18.73
N LEU A 450 0.12 -0.86 18.69
CA LEU A 450 1.47 -0.32 18.58
C LEU A 450 1.70 0.74 19.64
N PHE A 451 2.82 0.60 20.35
CA PHE A 451 3.37 1.61 21.23
C PHE A 451 4.78 1.94 20.79
N SER A 452 5.11 3.22 20.69
CA SER A 452 6.47 3.66 20.40
C SER A 452 6.81 4.94 21.13
N TYR A 453 8.10 5.10 21.47
CA TYR A 453 8.66 6.36 21.89
C TYR A 453 10.05 6.58 21.30
N GLY A 454 10.40 7.84 21.10
CA GLY A 454 11.71 8.28 20.64
C GLY A 454 12.17 9.52 21.37
N LEU A 455 13.47 9.61 21.61
CA LEU A 455 14.14 10.78 22.16
C LEU A 455 15.38 11.06 21.33
N ASP A 456 15.46 12.25 20.77
CA ASP A 456 16.55 12.71 19.94
C ASP A 456 17.19 13.95 20.59
N LEU A 457 18.50 13.95 20.71
CA LEU A 457 19.31 15.03 21.25
C LEU A 457 20.24 15.53 20.14
N THR A 458 20.20 16.80 19.84
CA THR A 458 21.07 17.44 18.86
C THR A 458 21.84 18.58 19.53
N TYR A 459 23.19 18.49 19.52
CA TYR A 459 24.06 19.45 20.15
C TYR A 459 24.96 20.14 19.12
N SER A 460 24.79 21.44 18.97
CA SER A 460 25.61 22.28 18.08
C SER A 460 26.93 22.61 18.76
N VAL A 461 27.99 21.85 18.40
CA VAL A 461 29.37 22.07 18.94
C VAL A 461 29.97 23.34 18.36
N SER A 462 29.70 23.59 17.08
CA SER A 462 30.11 24.81 16.33
C SER A 462 29.10 25.06 15.21
N PRO A 463 29.16 26.18 14.50
CA PRO A 463 28.32 26.45 13.35
C PRO A 463 28.38 25.38 12.23
N THR A 464 29.47 24.62 12.19
CA THR A 464 29.73 23.59 11.17
C THR A 464 29.76 22.16 11.73
N THR A 465 29.58 21.96 13.05
CA THR A 465 29.68 20.64 13.67
C THR A 465 28.51 20.40 14.61
N VAL A 466 27.75 19.36 14.32
CA VAL A 466 26.56 18.93 15.08
C VAL A 466 26.75 17.48 15.53
N LEU A 467 26.48 17.21 16.78
CA LEU A 467 26.39 15.87 17.35
C LEU A 467 24.94 15.51 17.58
N SER A 468 24.50 14.34 17.12
CA SER A 468 23.16 13.83 17.38
C SER A 468 23.25 12.46 18.03
N ALA A 469 22.39 12.21 19.02
CA ALA A 469 22.24 10.91 19.65
C ALA A 469 20.77 10.70 20.02
N GLY A 470 20.31 9.47 20.00
CA GLY A 470 18.93 9.20 20.38
C GLY A 470 18.69 7.78 20.83
N LEU A 471 17.50 7.60 21.40
CA LEU A 471 16.96 6.34 21.87
C LEU A 471 15.59 6.13 21.25
N GLU A 472 15.30 4.91 20.86
CA GLU A 472 14.02 4.54 20.28
C GLU A 472 13.55 3.19 20.83
N TYR A 473 12.27 3.09 21.08
CA TYR A 473 11.61 1.86 21.48
C TYR A 473 10.31 1.72 20.67
N GLY A 474 10.04 0.52 20.21
CA GLY A 474 8.80 0.17 19.55
C GLY A 474 8.32 -1.21 19.97
N LYS A 475 7.03 -1.34 20.20
CA LYS A 475 6.37 -2.62 20.44
C LYS A 475 5.11 -2.71 19.63
N THR A 476 5.00 -3.77 18.81
CA THR A 476 3.82 -4.11 18.03
C THR A 476 3.33 -5.48 18.47
N GLU A 477 2.06 -5.59 18.81
CA GLU A 477 1.38 -6.84 19.15
C GLU A 477 0.21 -7.05 18.19
N ARG A 478 0.11 -8.23 17.61
CA ARG A 478 -0.96 -8.60 16.67
C ARG A 478 -1.60 -9.90 17.08
N ASP A 479 -2.93 -9.88 17.17
CA ASP A 479 -3.76 -11.08 17.23
C ASP A 479 -4.59 -11.18 15.95
N SER A 480 -4.69 -12.39 15.40
CA SER A 480 -5.46 -12.64 14.19
C SER A 480 -6.15 -13.99 14.26
N GLU A 481 -7.45 -13.99 14.03
CA GLU A 481 -8.29 -15.20 13.96
C GLU A 481 -9.03 -15.23 12.63
N ARG A 482 -9.06 -16.41 11.98
CA ARG A 482 -9.91 -16.70 10.83
C ARG A 482 -10.50 -18.09 10.98
N ARG A 483 -11.81 -18.15 11.03
CA ARG A 483 -12.57 -19.42 11.14
C ARG A 483 -13.44 -19.60 9.91
N GLU A 484 -13.24 -20.72 9.23
CA GLU A 484 -13.95 -21.04 8.00
C GLU A 484 -14.72 -22.35 8.16
N PHE A 485 -15.97 -22.33 7.73
CA PHE A 485 -16.90 -23.45 7.84
C PHE A 485 -17.45 -23.83 6.47
N LEU A 486 -17.51 -25.12 6.22
CA LEU A 486 -18.14 -25.69 5.05
C LEU A 486 -19.45 -26.36 5.43
N MET A 487 -20.53 -26.04 4.71
CA MET A 487 -21.81 -26.70 4.83
C MET A 487 -21.73 -28.05 4.15
N LEU A 488 -22.11 -29.13 4.86
CA LEU A 488 -22.11 -30.49 4.35
C LEU A 488 -23.48 -31.09 4.40
N ALA A 489 -23.98 -31.50 3.24
CA ALA A 489 -25.22 -32.26 3.14
C ALA A 489 -24.95 -33.77 3.16
N PRO A 490 -25.87 -34.60 3.67
CA PRO A 490 -25.80 -36.05 3.55
C PRO A 490 -25.83 -36.52 2.10
N SER A 491 -25.25 -37.67 1.82
CA SER A 491 -25.20 -38.27 0.46
C SER A 491 -26.58 -38.47 -0.17
N SER A 492 -27.63 -38.56 0.65
CA SER A 492 -29.03 -38.66 0.22
C SER A 492 -29.69 -37.31 -0.13
N PHE A 493 -28.94 -36.23 -0.11
CA PHE A 493 -29.46 -34.89 -0.40
C PHE A 493 -30.12 -34.81 -1.79
N LEU A 494 -31.36 -34.36 -1.82
CA LEU A 494 -32.20 -34.39 -2.99
C LEU A 494 -31.86 -33.35 -4.03
N SER A 495 -31.83 -33.74 -5.28
CA SER A 495 -31.47 -32.91 -6.42
C SER A 495 -32.36 -31.68 -6.64
N GLY A 496 -33.66 -31.77 -6.36
CA GLY A 496 -34.58 -30.65 -6.50
C GLY A 496 -34.27 -29.46 -5.61
N VAL A 497 -33.85 -29.74 -4.38
CA VAL A 497 -33.42 -28.69 -3.43
C VAL A 497 -32.06 -28.12 -3.79
N ALA A 498 -31.20 -28.95 -4.37
CA ALA A 498 -29.86 -28.52 -4.83
C ALA A 498 -29.90 -27.43 -5.89
N MET A 499 -31.01 -27.21 -6.56
CA MET A 499 -31.20 -26.13 -7.55
C MET A 499 -31.63 -24.79 -6.95
N PHE A 500 -31.79 -24.71 -5.64
CA PHE A 500 -32.20 -23.48 -5.01
C PHE A 500 -31.02 -22.49 -4.87
N ARG A 501 -31.39 -21.24 -4.88
CA ARG A 501 -30.43 -20.16 -4.59
C ARG A 501 -30.06 -20.15 -3.10
N PRO A 502 -28.96 -19.48 -2.71
CA PRO A 502 -28.37 -19.60 -1.38
C PRO A 502 -29.32 -19.34 -0.21
N ASP A 503 -30.19 -18.34 -0.33
CA ASP A 503 -31.11 -17.94 0.73
C ASP A 503 -32.17 -19.03 1.06
N TYR A 504 -32.54 -19.87 0.08
CA TYR A 504 -33.40 -21.03 0.31
C TYR A 504 -32.61 -22.30 0.65
N LEU A 505 -31.52 -22.54 -0.08
CA LEU A 505 -30.70 -23.74 0.08
C LEU A 505 -30.11 -23.84 1.50
N LEU A 506 -29.67 -22.72 2.05
CA LEU A 506 -29.10 -22.61 3.40
C LEU A 506 -30.13 -22.13 4.44
N GLY A 507 -31.40 -22.05 4.06
CA GLY A 507 -32.48 -21.69 4.98
C GLY A 507 -32.66 -22.72 6.09
N SER A 508 -32.98 -22.29 7.31
CA SER A 508 -33.07 -23.13 8.51
C SER A 508 -33.97 -24.38 8.32
N ALA A 509 -35.10 -24.23 7.61
CA ALA A 509 -36.01 -25.36 7.33
C ALA A 509 -35.38 -26.43 6.43
N VAL A 510 -34.55 -26.01 5.43
CA VAL A 510 -33.86 -26.96 4.54
C VAL A 510 -32.73 -27.64 5.31
N VAL A 511 -31.94 -26.87 6.06
CA VAL A 511 -30.87 -27.39 6.91
C VAL A 511 -31.39 -28.44 7.89
N GLU A 512 -32.48 -28.14 8.59
CA GLU A 512 -33.06 -29.05 9.56
C GLU A 512 -33.65 -30.31 8.89
N TYR A 513 -34.45 -30.14 7.85
CA TYR A 513 -35.14 -31.26 7.19
C TYR A 513 -34.18 -32.27 6.55
N PHE A 514 -33.07 -31.79 5.96
CA PHE A 514 -32.10 -32.64 5.30
C PHE A 514 -30.90 -33.03 6.16
N GLY A 515 -30.82 -32.53 7.41
CA GLY A 515 -29.70 -32.82 8.29
C GLY A 515 -28.36 -32.27 7.77
N ILE A 516 -28.36 -31.06 7.24
CA ILE A 516 -27.13 -30.38 6.77
C ILE A 516 -26.33 -29.94 8.00
N GLY A 517 -25.08 -30.36 8.06
CA GLY A 517 -24.13 -30.02 9.12
C GLY A 517 -23.04 -29.09 8.66
N LEU A 518 -22.07 -28.91 9.54
CA LEU A 518 -20.88 -28.08 9.31
C LEU A 518 -19.59 -28.85 9.56
N VAL A 519 -18.55 -28.46 8.85
CA VAL A 519 -17.16 -28.82 9.13
C VAL A 519 -16.33 -27.53 9.15
N GLU A 520 -15.48 -27.38 10.15
CA GLU A 520 -14.52 -26.28 10.22
C GLU A 520 -13.25 -26.65 9.45
N SER A 521 -12.96 -25.93 8.37
CA SER A 521 -11.78 -26.18 7.52
C SER A 521 -10.49 -25.62 8.11
N THR A 522 -10.59 -24.67 9.04
CA THR A 522 -9.46 -23.99 9.70
C THR A 522 -9.10 -24.56 11.07
N GLU A 523 -9.69 -25.68 11.48
CA GLU A 523 -9.59 -26.22 12.85
C GLU A 523 -8.16 -26.54 13.33
N THR A 524 -7.19 -26.67 12.42
CA THR A 524 -5.79 -26.95 12.80
C THR A 524 -5.15 -25.79 13.52
N ASP A 525 -5.14 -24.60 12.90
CA ASP A 525 -4.54 -23.39 13.43
C ASP A 525 -5.38 -22.16 13.00
N PRO A 526 -6.55 -21.91 13.65
CA PRO A 526 -7.44 -20.82 13.22
C PRO A 526 -6.96 -19.42 13.62
N ALA A 527 -6.05 -19.33 14.59
CA ALA A 527 -5.62 -18.07 15.17
C ALA A 527 -4.12 -18.08 15.49
N PHE A 528 -3.53 -16.90 15.47
CA PHE A 528 -2.14 -16.69 15.88
C PHE A 528 -1.98 -15.36 16.59
N THR A 529 -0.94 -15.31 17.44
CA THR A 529 -0.42 -14.08 18.04
C THR A 529 0.96 -13.80 17.49
N ALA A 530 1.30 -12.53 17.33
CA ALA A 530 2.61 -12.09 16.89
C ALA A 530 3.04 -10.84 17.65
N GLN A 531 4.32 -10.73 17.95
CA GLN A 531 4.91 -9.57 18.60
C GLN A 531 6.22 -9.21 17.92
N LEU A 532 6.48 -7.92 17.79
CA LEU A 532 7.78 -7.36 17.45
C LEU A 532 8.12 -6.29 18.48
N GLU A 533 9.21 -6.48 19.19
CA GLU A 533 9.78 -5.48 20.10
C GLU A 533 11.14 -5.04 19.57
N THR A 534 11.35 -3.73 19.45
CA THR A 534 12.59 -3.13 18.98
C THR A 534 13.11 -2.13 20.01
N GLN A 535 14.42 -2.19 20.29
CA GLN A 535 15.12 -1.24 21.14
C GLN A 535 16.35 -0.75 20.39
N ALA A 536 16.55 0.56 20.36
CA ALA A 536 17.65 1.11 19.60
C ALA A 536 18.27 2.33 20.27
N ALA A 537 19.56 2.50 20.01
CA ALA A 537 20.32 3.69 20.34
C ALA A 537 21.21 4.07 19.15
N TYR A 538 21.35 5.35 18.87
CA TYR A 538 22.23 5.82 17.80
C TYR A 538 23.08 7.00 18.26
N ALA A 539 24.20 7.18 17.56
CA ALA A 539 25.04 8.37 17.64
C ALA A 539 25.52 8.73 16.24
N GLN A 540 25.56 10.02 15.95
CA GLN A 540 25.95 10.56 14.66
C GLN A 540 26.67 11.89 14.84
N ILE A 541 27.70 12.12 14.04
CA ILE A 541 28.36 13.41 13.88
C ILE A 541 28.16 13.90 12.45
N GLN A 542 27.81 15.17 12.33
CA GLN A 542 27.79 15.89 11.08
C GLN A 542 28.75 17.08 11.20
N THR A 543 29.69 17.21 10.26
CA THR A 543 30.71 18.24 10.32
C THR A 543 31.21 18.59 8.92
N GLU A 544 31.58 19.86 8.73
CA GLU A 544 32.32 20.30 7.55
C GLU A 544 33.81 20.03 7.83
N ILE A 545 34.40 19.11 7.07
CA ILE A 545 35.80 18.69 7.22
C ILE A 545 36.77 19.50 6.36
N ALA A 546 36.26 20.15 5.32
CA ALA A 546 36.93 21.13 4.48
C ALA A 546 35.86 22.02 3.83
N GLU A 547 36.27 23.19 3.29
CA GLU A 547 35.34 24.10 2.65
C GLU A 547 34.45 23.39 1.60
N GLY A 548 33.14 23.42 1.80
CA GLY A 548 32.14 22.74 0.99
C GLY A 548 32.13 21.22 1.06
N LEU A 549 32.94 20.58 1.96
CA LEU A 549 32.99 19.15 2.13
C LEU A 549 32.41 18.75 3.50
N GLU A 550 31.15 18.29 3.51
CA GLU A 550 30.41 17.87 4.69
C GLU A 550 30.46 16.36 4.85
N LEU A 551 30.74 15.91 6.07
CA LEU A 551 30.71 14.50 6.48
C LEU A 551 29.61 14.30 7.50
N SER A 552 28.74 13.33 7.25
CA SER A 552 27.82 12.76 8.25
C SER A 552 28.18 11.30 8.43
N ILE A 553 28.56 10.91 9.65
CA ILE A 553 28.88 9.53 10.00
C ILE A 553 28.21 9.16 11.32
N GLY A 554 27.64 7.99 11.38
CA GLY A 554 26.97 7.49 12.59
C GLY A 554 26.83 5.99 12.59
N ALA A 555 26.36 5.49 13.69
CA ALA A 555 26.00 4.09 13.85
C ALA A 555 24.77 3.97 14.75
N ARG A 556 23.94 3.00 14.46
CA ARG A 556 22.80 2.58 15.26
C ARG A 556 23.04 1.17 15.77
N TYR A 557 22.82 0.96 17.03
CA TYR A 557 22.61 -0.36 17.61
C TYR A 557 21.13 -0.61 17.73
N GLU A 558 20.66 -1.71 17.22
CA GLU A 558 19.24 -2.09 17.27
C GLU A 558 19.10 -3.57 17.61
N GLN A 559 18.36 -3.87 18.66
CA GLN A 559 17.91 -5.20 19.02
C GLN A 559 16.45 -5.34 18.62
N GLY A 560 16.08 -6.47 18.04
CA GLY A 560 14.70 -6.80 17.68
C GLY A 560 14.35 -8.22 18.06
N GLU A 561 13.32 -8.38 18.88
CA GLU A 561 12.72 -9.68 19.20
C GLU A 561 11.39 -9.80 18.47
N GLN A 562 11.27 -10.80 17.60
CA GLN A 562 10.07 -11.09 16.84
C GLN A 562 9.58 -12.50 17.13
N THR A 563 8.37 -12.61 17.68
CA THR A 563 7.70 -13.90 17.97
C THR A 563 6.43 -14.02 17.17
N VAL A 564 6.18 -15.21 16.62
CA VAL A 564 4.91 -15.57 16.00
C VAL A 564 4.53 -16.97 16.46
N ALA A 565 3.35 -17.16 16.99
CA ALA A 565 2.91 -18.45 17.52
C ALA A 565 1.41 -18.68 17.28
N PRO A 566 1.00 -19.93 17.07
CA PRO A 566 -0.42 -20.29 17.06
C PRO A 566 -1.08 -19.90 18.40
N LEU A 567 -2.23 -19.22 18.32
CA LEU A 567 -3.03 -18.89 19.50
C LEU A 567 -3.96 -20.07 19.84
N GLN A 568 -3.90 -20.51 21.10
CA GLN A 568 -4.73 -21.62 21.55
C GLN A 568 -6.19 -21.19 21.76
N VAL A 569 -7.04 -21.42 20.79
CA VAL A 569 -8.50 -21.17 20.86
C VAL A 569 -9.31 -22.40 21.29
N PHE A 570 -8.72 -23.57 21.26
CA PHE A 570 -9.36 -24.83 21.67
C PHE A 570 -8.89 -25.31 23.05
N LYS A 571 -9.73 -26.06 23.78
CA LYS A 571 -9.37 -26.70 25.07
C LYS A 571 -8.21 -27.69 24.96
N THR A 572 -8.12 -28.38 23.82
CA THR A 572 -6.99 -29.26 23.52
C THR A 572 -5.88 -28.44 22.88
N ALA A 573 -4.66 -28.56 23.40
CA ALA A 573 -3.52 -27.85 22.85
C ALA A 573 -3.34 -28.13 21.35
N SER A 574 -2.92 -27.15 20.61
CA SER A 574 -2.42 -27.35 19.24
C SER A 574 -1.18 -28.24 19.31
N THR A 575 -1.05 -29.14 18.38
CA THR A 575 0.17 -29.91 18.16
C THR A 575 1.07 -29.25 17.11
N SER A 576 0.71 -28.05 16.66
CA SER A 576 1.49 -27.29 15.70
C SER A 576 2.78 -26.80 16.34
N GLU A 577 3.91 -27.14 15.73
CA GLU A 577 5.24 -26.63 16.08
C GLU A 577 5.62 -25.41 15.23
N ALA A 578 4.65 -24.77 14.59
CA ALA A 578 4.83 -23.67 13.66
C ALA A 578 5.06 -22.32 14.35
N GLY A 579 5.76 -22.29 15.49
CA GLY A 579 6.17 -21.06 16.16
C GLY A 579 7.53 -20.57 15.71
N THR A 580 7.74 -19.26 15.72
CA THR A 580 9.01 -18.61 15.41
C THR A 580 9.39 -17.66 16.54
N ASN A 581 10.68 -17.63 16.87
CA ASN A 581 11.28 -16.61 17.73
C ASN A 581 12.60 -16.18 17.09
N LEU A 582 12.65 -14.93 16.60
CA LEU A 582 13.86 -14.29 16.09
C LEU A 582 14.29 -13.22 17.08
N ASP A 583 15.45 -13.39 17.70
CA ASP A 583 16.08 -12.42 18.61
C ASP A 583 17.45 -12.07 18.03
N ASN A 584 17.51 -10.93 17.36
CA ASN A 584 18.69 -10.49 16.63
C ASN A 584 19.08 -9.07 17.02
N ASP A 585 20.39 -8.83 17.11
CA ASP A 585 20.96 -7.51 17.32
C ASP A 585 21.91 -7.12 16.19
N TYR A 586 21.88 -5.82 15.84
CA TYR A 586 22.62 -5.29 14.71
C TYR A 586 23.36 -3.99 15.06
N ILE A 587 24.55 -3.84 14.48
CA ILE A 587 25.24 -2.56 14.41
C ILE A 587 25.15 -2.08 12.97
N LEU A 588 24.46 -0.97 12.76
CA LEU A 588 24.08 -0.42 11.46
C LEU A 588 24.84 0.89 11.22
N PRO A 589 26.01 0.85 10.58
CA PRO A 589 26.77 2.05 10.23
C PRO A 589 26.13 2.80 9.06
N ALA A 590 26.22 4.12 9.09
CA ALA A 590 25.83 5.01 8.02
C ALA A 590 26.88 6.09 7.78
N LEU A 591 27.19 6.35 6.53
CA LEU A 591 28.13 7.37 6.10
C LEU A 591 27.50 8.16 4.95
N THR A 592 27.52 9.49 5.02
CA THR A 592 27.22 10.38 3.89
C THR A 592 28.31 11.42 3.79
N LEU A 593 28.87 11.55 2.60
CA LEU A 593 29.84 12.58 2.26
C LEU A 593 29.22 13.49 1.19
N THR A 594 29.07 14.77 1.48
CA THR A 594 28.51 15.77 0.55
C THR A 594 29.59 16.75 0.17
N TYR A 595 29.87 16.89 -1.11
CA TYR A 595 30.81 17.90 -1.64
C TYR A 595 30.08 18.97 -2.45
N LYS A 596 29.96 20.17 -1.88
CA LYS A 596 29.40 21.38 -2.49
C LYS A 596 30.52 22.10 -3.23
N PHE A 597 30.75 21.74 -4.48
CA PHE A 597 31.84 22.32 -5.30
C PHE A 597 31.43 23.62 -6.01
N ALA A 598 30.15 23.99 -5.93
CA ALA A 598 29.59 25.27 -6.31
C ALA A 598 28.33 25.55 -5.45
N ASP A 599 27.91 26.82 -5.36
CA ASP A 599 26.76 27.22 -4.54
C ASP A 599 25.46 26.49 -4.90
N ASN A 600 25.35 26.06 -6.14
CA ASN A 600 24.18 25.40 -6.68
C ASN A 600 24.44 23.96 -7.19
N MET A 601 25.61 23.40 -6.92
CA MET A 601 25.97 22.03 -7.36
C MET A 601 26.64 21.25 -6.24
N GLN A 602 26.24 20.00 -6.10
CA GLN A 602 26.84 19.10 -5.11
C GLN A 602 26.83 17.64 -5.58
N VAL A 603 27.74 16.87 -4.97
CA VAL A 603 27.83 15.43 -5.13
C VAL A 603 27.70 14.81 -3.74
N ARG A 604 26.90 13.77 -3.62
CA ARG A 604 26.73 12.98 -2.38
C ARG A 604 27.16 11.54 -2.60
N LEU A 605 27.91 11.00 -1.67
CA LEU A 605 28.23 9.59 -1.57
C LEU A 605 27.66 9.05 -0.28
N ASN A 606 26.81 8.02 -0.35
CA ASN A 606 26.24 7.33 0.81
C ASN A 606 26.69 5.86 0.83
N GLY A 607 26.98 5.35 2.04
CA GLY A 607 27.25 3.94 2.28
C GLY A 607 26.64 3.52 3.62
N SER A 608 25.95 2.37 3.67
CA SER A 608 25.27 1.93 4.90
C SER A 608 25.01 0.44 4.94
N LYS A 609 24.74 -0.07 6.15
CA LYS A 609 24.14 -1.38 6.38
C LYS A 609 22.76 -1.21 6.99
N THR A 610 21.80 -2.04 6.56
CA THR A 610 20.41 -2.05 7.03
C THR A 610 19.87 -3.47 7.03
N VAL A 611 18.68 -3.67 7.61
CA VAL A 611 18.04 -4.99 7.70
C VAL A 611 16.59 -4.93 7.19
N ALA A 612 15.98 -6.08 6.98
CA ALA A 612 14.53 -6.21 6.84
C ALA A 612 14.09 -7.52 7.49
N ARG A 613 13.10 -7.42 8.37
CA ARG A 613 12.52 -8.55 9.10
C ARG A 613 11.37 -9.17 8.30
N PRO A 614 11.15 -10.50 8.42
CA PRO A 614 9.96 -11.14 7.87
C PRO A 614 8.68 -10.48 8.41
N GLN A 615 7.64 -10.48 7.61
CA GLN A 615 6.32 -10.03 8.07
C GLN A 615 5.66 -11.11 8.91
N PHE A 616 4.79 -10.75 9.86
CA PHE A 616 4.17 -11.71 10.78
C PHE A 616 3.49 -12.89 10.06
N ARG A 617 2.74 -12.59 8.99
CA ARG A 617 2.05 -13.61 8.22
C ARG A 617 2.98 -14.49 7.40
N GLU A 618 4.15 -14.00 7.02
CA GLU A 618 5.16 -14.78 6.32
C GLU A 618 5.78 -15.87 7.20
N LEU A 619 5.77 -15.66 8.52
CA LEU A 619 6.23 -16.63 9.52
C LEU A 619 5.15 -17.63 9.93
N MET A 620 3.86 -17.36 9.67
CA MET A 620 2.77 -18.22 10.10
C MET A 620 2.45 -19.31 9.09
N PHE A 621 2.65 -20.59 9.44
CA PHE A 621 2.42 -21.74 8.54
C PHE A 621 0.94 -22.00 8.21
N GLN A 622 0.00 -21.38 8.91
CA GLN A 622 -1.43 -21.50 8.63
C GLN A 622 -1.76 -21.04 7.20
N ALA A 623 -2.58 -21.80 6.50
CA ALA A 623 -3.14 -21.37 5.21
C ALA A 623 -4.15 -20.23 5.41
N TYR A 624 -4.04 -19.21 4.60
CA TYR A 624 -4.93 -18.06 4.58
C TYR A 624 -5.40 -17.78 3.15
N PHE A 625 -6.70 -17.75 2.94
CA PHE A 625 -7.29 -17.30 1.67
C PHE A 625 -7.54 -15.80 1.75
N ASP A 626 -6.91 -15.06 0.85
CA ASP A 626 -7.15 -13.64 0.68
C ASP A 626 -8.24 -13.40 -0.39
N PRO A 627 -9.42 -12.94 0.00
CA PRO A 627 -10.50 -12.71 -0.96
C PRO A 627 -10.25 -11.51 -1.87
N GLU A 628 -9.37 -10.58 -1.52
CA GLU A 628 -9.08 -9.40 -2.33
C GLU A 628 -8.21 -9.77 -3.54
N SER A 629 -7.16 -10.54 -3.34
CA SER A 629 -6.30 -11.06 -4.42
C SER A 629 -6.80 -12.39 -5.00
N ASN A 630 -7.78 -13.03 -4.36
CA ASN A 630 -8.29 -14.36 -4.72
C ASN A 630 -7.19 -15.45 -4.70
N ARG A 631 -6.28 -15.36 -3.72
CA ARG A 631 -5.12 -16.26 -3.57
C ARG A 631 -5.05 -16.86 -2.17
N SER A 632 -4.49 -18.07 -2.11
CA SER A 632 -4.13 -18.70 -0.84
C SER A 632 -2.65 -18.45 -0.54
N PHE A 633 -2.38 -18.16 0.73
CA PHE A 633 -1.03 -17.92 1.24
C PHE A 633 -0.71 -18.89 2.37
N ARG A 634 0.56 -19.23 2.52
CA ARG A 634 1.09 -20.03 3.64
C ARG A 634 2.48 -19.52 3.99
N GLY A 635 2.69 -19.10 5.22
CA GLY A 635 3.98 -18.64 5.70
C GLY A 635 4.98 -19.77 5.93
N ASN A 636 6.19 -19.37 6.27
CA ASN A 636 7.32 -20.26 6.57
C ASN A 636 7.98 -19.82 7.90
N PRO A 637 7.78 -20.53 9.02
CA PRO A 637 8.36 -20.20 10.31
C PRO A 637 9.90 -20.20 10.36
N LEU A 638 10.55 -20.71 9.33
CA LEU A 638 12.01 -20.83 9.22
C LEU A 638 12.66 -19.64 8.51
N LEU A 639 11.91 -18.59 8.21
CA LEU A 639 12.46 -17.37 7.62
C LEU A 639 13.39 -16.66 8.62
N VAL A 640 14.43 -16.06 8.06
CA VAL A 640 15.40 -15.22 8.79
C VAL A 640 15.40 -13.80 8.23
N ASP A 641 16.00 -12.86 8.95
CA ASP A 641 16.15 -11.48 8.52
C ASP A 641 17.00 -11.38 7.25
N SER A 642 16.66 -10.41 6.40
CA SER A 642 17.47 -10.02 5.24
C SER A 642 18.42 -8.89 5.65
N GLU A 643 19.71 -8.99 5.28
CA GLU A 643 20.71 -7.95 5.51
C GLU A 643 21.10 -7.24 4.23
N PHE A 644 21.23 -5.92 4.30
CA PHE A 644 21.55 -5.06 3.17
C PHE A 644 22.89 -4.37 3.34
N THR A 645 23.69 -4.35 2.29
CA THR A 645 24.80 -3.42 2.12
C THR A 645 24.48 -2.47 0.99
N ASN A 646 24.41 -1.18 1.30
CA ASN A 646 23.96 -0.15 0.37
C ASN A 646 25.09 0.80 0.01
N ALA A 647 25.14 1.24 -1.25
CA ALA A 647 26.01 2.31 -1.74
C ALA A 647 25.24 3.18 -2.76
N GLU A 648 25.43 4.49 -2.67
CA GLU A 648 24.78 5.44 -3.58
C GLU A 648 25.71 6.61 -3.88
N LEU A 649 25.74 7.05 -5.14
CA LEU A 649 26.41 8.26 -5.60
C LEU A 649 25.38 9.13 -6.31
N ARG A 650 25.25 10.40 -5.90
CA ARG A 650 24.27 11.33 -6.46
C ARG A 650 24.92 12.67 -6.80
N TYR A 651 24.66 13.17 -8.01
CA TYR A 651 24.94 14.51 -8.46
C TYR A 651 23.66 15.32 -8.47
N GLU A 652 23.71 16.58 -8.00
CA GLU A 652 22.57 17.50 -7.93
C GLU A 652 22.98 18.88 -8.40
N TRP A 653 22.16 19.46 -9.26
CA TRP A 653 22.29 20.82 -9.79
C TRP A 653 21.01 21.61 -9.59
N TYR A 654 21.06 22.62 -8.75
CA TYR A 654 19.97 23.53 -8.41
C TYR A 654 20.15 24.86 -9.16
N PHE A 655 19.69 24.92 -10.40
CA PHE A 655 19.98 26.05 -11.29
C PHE A 655 19.07 27.26 -11.12
N ALA A 656 17.93 27.12 -10.36
CA ALA A 656 17.04 28.20 -9.93
C ALA A 656 16.19 27.75 -8.74
N PRO A 657 15.49 28.67 -8.04
CA PRO A 657 14.51 28.28 -7.00
C PRO A 657 13.53 27.25 -7.56
N GLU A 658 13.29 26.18 -6.80
CA GLU A 658 12.40 25.04 -7.17
C GLU A 658 12.78 24.34 -8.50
N GLN A 659 13.92 24.64 -9.13
CA GLN A 659 14.34 24.04 -10.37
C GLN A 659 15.64 23.26 -10.16
N ARG A 660 15.61 22.00 -10.53
CA ARG A 660 16.75 21.10 -10.29
C ARG A 660 16.90 20.05 -11.37
N PHE A 661 18.09 19.53 -11.43
CA PHE A 661 18.43 18.32 -12.16
C PHE A 661 19.28 17.43 -11.26
N SER A 662 18.98 16.14 -11.19
CA SER A 662 19.80 15.20 -10.44
C SER A 662 19.97 13.88 -11.15
N VAL A 663 21.10 13.24 -10.89
CA VAL A 663 21.44 11.88 -11.33
C VAL A 663 21.96 11.10 -10.14
N ALA A 664 21.37 9.93 -9.86
CA ALA A 664 21.85 9.03 -8.82
C ALA A 664 22.14 7.65 -9.39
N GLY A 665 23.22 7.03 -8.94
CA GLY A 665 23.50 5.62 -9.15
C GLY A 665 23.50 4.89 -7.82
N PHE A 666 22.85 3.74 -7.71
CA PHE A 666 22.77 2.97 -6.48
C PHE A 666 23.09 1.48 -6.70
N TYR A 667 23.60 0.87 -5.64
CA TYR A 667 23.90 -0.55 -5.56
C TYR A 667 23.50 -1.09 -4.18
N LYS A 668 22.84 -2.25 -4.18
CA LYS A 668 22.46 -2.97 -2.97
C LYS A 668 22.86 -4.43 -3.11
N GLN A 669 23.55 -4.98 -2.13
CA GLN A 669 23.70 -6.40 -1.93
C GLN A 669 22.72 -6.81 -0.83
N ILE A 670 22.02 -7.92 -1.03
CA ILE A 670 20.99 -8.43 -0.11
C ILE A 670 21.37 -9.87 0.21
N ASP A 671 21.68 -10.15 1.45
CA ASP A 671 21.87 -11.49 1.95
C ASP A 671 20.53 -12.00 2.52
N ASN A 672 20.13 -13.22 2.21
CA ASN A 672 18.86 -13.84 2.59
C ASN A 672 17.60 -13.05 2.15
N PRO A 673 17.46 -12.54 0.92
CA PRO A 673 16.24 -11.87 0.50
C PRO A 673 15.04 -12.81 0.62
N ILE A 674 13.92 -12.30 1.15
CA ILE A 674 12.68 -13.08 1.26
C ILE A 674 11.94 -12.96 -0.07
N GLU A 675 11.69 -14.10 -0.71
CA GLU A 675 10.99 -14.18 -1.99
C GLU A 675 9.74 -15.03 -1.88
N SER A 676 8.68 -14.64 -2.59
CA SER A 676 7.47 -15.42 -2.70
C SER A 676 7.57 -16.43 -3.84
N PHE A 677 7.10 -17.65 -3.62
CA PHE A 677 6.98 -18.68 -4.65
C PHE A 677 5.61 -19.34 -4.60
N THR A 678 5.14 -19.82 -5.76
CA THR A 678 3.87 -20.54 -5.85
C THR A 678 4.13 -22.03 -5.68
N GLY A 679 3.51 -22.64 -4.68
CA GLY A 679 3.39 -24.09 -4.52
C GLY A 679 1.98 -24.55 -4.88
N PHE A 680 1.70 -25.85 -4.69
CA PHE A 680 0.37 -26.42 -4.86
C PHE A 680 -0.04 -27.16 -3.58
N ASN A 681 -1.30 -26.94 -3.16
CA ASN A 681 -1.96 -27.72 -2.14
C ASN A 681 -3.23 -28.32 -2.75
N ASP A 682 -3.31 -29.66 -2.83
CA ASP A 682 -4.44 -30.39 -3.45
C ASP A 682 -4.87 -29.82 -4.83
N ASN A 683 -3.89 -29.54 -5.68
CA ASN A 683 -4.03 -28.94 -7.01
C ASN A 683 -4.45 -27.44 -7.04
N SER A 684 -4.56 -26.79 -5.90
CA SER A 684 -4.78 -25.35 -5.81
C SER A 684 -3.47 -24.61 -5.59
N PRO A 685 -3.21 -23.51 -6.33
CA PRO A 685 -1.99 -22.74 -6.13
C PRO A 685 -1.99 -22.05 -4.75
N VAL A 686 -0.88 -22.14 -4.06
CA VAL A 686 -0.63 -21.48 -2.76
C VAL A 686 0.68 -20.71 -2.85
N THR A 687 0.64 -19.45 -2.50
CA THR A 687 1.83 -18.61 -2.38
C THR A 687 2.49 -18.87 -1.02
N SER A 688 3.78 -19.18 -1.02
CA SER A 688 4.60 -19.35 0.17
C SER A 688 5.88 -18.50 0.07
N PHE A 689 6.74 -18.57 1.09
CA PHE A 689 7.91 -17.70 1.24
C PHE A 689 9.15 -18.51 1.61
N ALA A 690 10.30 -18.08 1.10
CA ALA A 690 11.60 -18.61 1.50
C ALA A 690 12.68 -17.54 1.35
N ASN A 691 13.76 -17.66 2.13
CA ASN A 691 14.95 -16.85 1.91
C ASN A 691 15.72 -17.39 0.72
N ALA A 692 15.87 -16.61 -0.35
CA ALA A 692 16.83 -16.90 -1.38
C ALA A 692 18.26 -16.66 -0.83
N PRO A 693 19.30 -17.32 -1.34
CA PRO A 693 20.64 -17.24 -0.75
C PRO A 693 21.20 -15.81 -0.77
N LYS A 694 21.10 -15.15 -1.91
CA LYS A 694 21.61 -13.80 -2.11
C LYS A 694 20.93 -13.12 -3.28
N ALA A 695 20.88 -11.78 -3.25
CA ALA A 695 20.54 -10.99 -4.43
C ALA A 695 21.37 -9.72 -4.52
N THR A 696 21.46 -9.19 -5.74
CA THR A 696 22.01 -7.86 -6.02
C THR A 696 20.97 -7.02 -6.72
N LEU A 697 20.94 -5.72 -6.40
CA LEU A 697 20.10 -4.71 -7.06
C LEU A 697 20.97 -3.49 -7.37
N MET A 698 20.97 -3.07 -8.63
CA MET A 698 21.63 -1.85 -9.04
C MET A 698 20.75 -1.02 -9.97
N GLY A 699 21.02 0.27 -10.04
CA GLY A 699 20.26 1.13 -10.92
C GLY A 699 20.73 2.56 -10.95
N PHE A 700 20.03 3.36 -11.74
CA PHE A 700 20.20 4.80 -11.75
C PHE A 700 18.86 5.53 -11.83
N GLU A 701 18.84 6.73 -11.27
CA GLU A 701 17.69 7.63 -11.24
C GLU A 701 18.07 8.96 -11.91
N LEU A 702 17.18 9.47 -12.75
CA LEU A 702 17.24 10.80 -13.32
C LEU A 702 16.03 11.58 -12.84
N GLU A 703 16.22 12.82 -12.38
CA GLU A 703 15.13 13.70 -11.97
C GLU A 703 15.38 15.10 -12.52
N SER A 704 14.34 15.71 -13.07
CA SER A 704 14.39 17.07 -13.56
C SER A 704 13.10 17.81 -13.27
N GLN A 705 13.23 19.04 -12.78
CA GLN A 705 12.13 19.97 -12.59
C GLN A 705 12.51 21.32 -13.20
N LYS A 706 11.71 21.77 -14.17
CA LYS A 706 11.97 23.01 -14.92
C LYS A 706 10.70 23.80 -15.14
N TYR A 707 10.80 25.11 -14.96
CA TYR A 707 9.75 26.07 -15.30
C TYR A 707 10.20 26.93 -16.48
N PHE A 708 9.25 27.29 -17.34
CA PHE A 708 9.46 28.11 -18.53
C PHE A 708 8.50 29.30 -18.50
N ASP A 709 8.99 30.52 -18.61
CA ASP A 709 8.18 31.72 -18.76
C ASP A 709 7.54 31.72 -20.14
N MET A 710 6.22 31.57 -20.20
CA MET A 710 5.50 31.38 -21.46
C MET A 710 5.34 32.67 -22.27
N ASP A 711 5.46 33.85 -21.63
CA ASP A 711 5.51 35.15 -22.26
C ASP A 711 6.76 35.31 -23.18
N LEU A 712 7.86 34.63 -22.85
CA LEU A 712 9.06 34.59 -23.70
C LEU A 712 8.88 33.75 -24.96
N VAL A 713 7.86 32.89 -25.02
CA VAL A 713 7.61 31.95 -26.13
C VAL A 713 6.43 32.42 -26.98
N PHE A 714 5.39 32.99 -26.34
CA PHE A 714 4.12 33.36 -27.00
C PHE A 714 3.74 34.81 -26.66
N GLU A 715 3.68 35.68 -27.66
CA GLU A 715 3.22 37.08 -27.58
C GLU A 715 1.70 37.14 -27.43
N SER A 716 1.13 36.76 -26.29
CA SER A 716 -0.31 36.80 -26.04
C SER A 716 -0.59 37.18 -24.58
N PRO A 717 -1.60 38.02 -24.29
CA PRO A 717 -1.99 38.36 -22.94
C PRO A 717 -2.35 37.13 -22.08
N PHE A 718 -2.80 36.04 -22.69
CA PHE A 718 -3.08 34.79 -22.02
C PHE A 718 -1.84 34.16 -21.40
N PHE A 719 -0.65 34.33 -21.99
CA PHE A 719 0.59 33.75 -21.50
C PHE A 719 1.43 34.70 -20.63
N ALA A 720 1.01 35.99 -20.47
CA ALA A 720 1.79 37.01 -19.80
C ALA A 720 2.10 36.68 -18.33
N SER A 721 1.17 36.02 -17.61
CA SER A 721 1.36 35.57 -16.21
C SER A 721 1.63 34.08 -16.09
N ARG A 722 1.72 33.34 -17.20
CA ARG A 722 1.77 31.89 -17.18
C ARG A 722 3.18 31.34 -17.30
N ARG A 723 3.42 30.23 -16.57
CA ARG A 723 4.63 29.42 -16.71
C ARG A 723 4.29 28.02 -17.20
N GLY A 724 5.10 27.50 -18.09
CA GLY A 724 5.11 26.08 -18.42
C GLY A 724 5.85 25.29 -17.35
N VAL A 725 5.36 24.12 -17.02
CA VAL A 725 5.93 23.22 -16.01
C VAL A 725 6.34 21.92 -16.70
N LEU A 726 7.59 21.50 -16.49
CA LEU A 726 8.09 20.21 -16.92
C LEU A 726 8.77 19.53 -15.73
N ILE A 727 8.14 18.50 -15.21
CA ILE A 727 8.70 17.65 -14.15
C ILE A 727 8.79 16.24 -14.69
N GLY A 728 9.97 15.65 -14.63
CA GLY A 728 10.16 14.30 -15.13
C GLY A 728 11.14 13.52 -14.29
N ASN A 729 10.87 12.23 -14.13
CA ASN A 729 11.80 11.31 -13.54
C ASN A 729 11.84 9.98 -14.31
N TYR A 730 12.99 9.36 -14.28
CA TYR A 730 13.23 8.05 -14.85
C TYR A 730 14.10 7.24 -13.90
N THR A 731 13.67 6.01 -13.62
CA THR A 731 14.47 5.04 -12.87
C THR A 731 14.69 3.82 -13.73
N TRP A 732 15.93 3.41 -13.86
CA TRP A 732 16.30 2.09 -14.34
C TRP A 732 16.90 1.30 -13.19
N SER A 733 16.44 0.06 -13.02
CA SER A 733 16.97 -0.86 -12.03
C SER A 733 17.05 -2.28 -12.57
N ASP A 734 18.06 -3.02 -12.16
CA ASP A 734 18.27 -4.42 -12.51
C ASP A 734 18.62 -5.19 -11.23
N SER A 735 17.91 -6.28 -10.98
CA SER A 735 18.17 -7.14 -9.83
C SER A 735 18.41 -8.56 -10.28
N LYS A 736 19.19 -9.31 -9.49
CA LYS A 736 19.52 -10.72 -9.76
C LYS A 736 19.56 -11.49 -8.46
N ILE A 737 18.82 -12.58 -8.40
CA ILE A 737 18.98 -13.60 -7.38
C ILE A 737 20.19 -14.46 -7.78
N GLU A 738 21.08 -14.71 -6.83
CA GLU A 738 22.28 -15.52 -7.03
C GLU A 738 22.07 -16.88 -6.34
N VAL A 739 22.11 -17.97 -7.12
CA VAL A 739 21.90 -19.34 -6.62
C VAL A 739 23.06 -20.23 -7.05
N GLY A 740 23.91 -20.59 -6.10
CA GLY A 740 25.00 -21.53 -6.30
C GLY A 740 24.53 -22.98 -6.26
N SER A 741 25.33 -23.87 -6.82
CA SER A 741 25.01 -25.32 -6.91
C SER A 741 24.94 -26.05 -5.55
N GLY A 742 25.46 -25.42 -4.47
CA GLY A 742 25.45 -25.98 -3.12
C GLY A 742 24.48 -25.29 -2.18
N ASP A 743 23.78 -24.26 -2.65
CA ASP A 743 22.89 -23.46 -1.83
C ASP A 743 21.59 -24.21 -1.51
N THR A 744 21.13 -24.04 -0.30
CA THR A 744 19.92 -24.67 0.21
C THR A 744 18.95 -23.63 0.79
N VAL A 745 17.69 -24.00 0.85
CA VAL A 745 16.63 -23.23 1.51
C VAL A 745 15.86 -24.11 2.47
N ASP A 746 15.39 -23.51 3.55
CA ASP A 746 14.56 -24.15 4.55
C ASP A 746 13.10 -23.72 4.37
N VAL A 747 12.23 -24.70 4.13
CA VAL A 747 10.78 -24.53 4.01
C VAL A 747 10.11 -25.45 5.01
N PHE A 748 9.30 -24.88 5.90
CA PHE A 748 8.66 -25.62 6.99
C PHE A 748 7.81 -26.81 6.47
N GLY A 749 7.90 -27.92 7.19
CA GLY A 749 7.21 -29.17 6.81
C GLY A 749 7.91 -30.00 5.74
N THR A 750 9.09 -29.54 5.29
CA THR A 750 9.96 -30.29 4.37
C THR A 750 11.37 -30.43 4.97
N THR A 751 12.20 -31.30 4.37
CA THR A 751 13.63 -31.27 4.63
C THR A 751 14.26 -30.09 3.91
N THR A 752 15.43 -29.63 4.37
CA THR A 752 16.26 -28.65 3.65
C THR A 752 16.40 -29.04 2.18
N GLN A 753 16.07 -28.13 1.29
CA GLN A 753 15.99 -28.36 -0.15
C GLN A 753 17.09 -27.58 -0.90
N PRO A 754 17.56 -28.04 -2.06
CA PRO A 754 18.37 -27.22 -2.96
C PRO A 754 17.64 -25.93 -3.34
N ALA A 755 18.31 -24.79 -3.24
CA ALA A 755 17.73 -23.48 -3.56
C ALA A 755 17.23 -23.41 -5.02
N SER A 756 17.88 -24.13 -5.92
CA SER A 756 17.49 -24.25 -7.33
C SER A 756 16.11 -24.89 -7.58
N ASN A 757 15.49 -25.49 -6.56
CA ASN A 757 14.11 -26.00 -6.67
C ASN A 757 13.08 -24.87 -6.61
N PHE A 758 13.44 -23.73 -6.03
CA PHE A 758 12.55 -22.59 -5.79
C PHE A 758 12.96 -21.36 -6.58
N PHE A 759 14.25 -21.17 -6.80
CA PHE A 759 14.81 -19.96 -7.39
C PHE A 759 15.69 -20.28 -8.59
N VAL A 760 15.57 -19.46 -9.62
CA VAL A 760 16.41 -19.56 -10.83
C VAL A 760 17.53 -18.53 -10.72
N ASP A 761 18.78 -18.99 -10.88
CA ASP A 761 19.95 -18.10 -10.89
C ASP A 761 19.81 -17.00 -11.95
N GLY A 762 20.10 -15.75 -11.57
CA GLY A 762 19.97 -14.57 -12.43
C GLY A 762 18.54 -14.04 -12.60
N SER A 763 17.51 -14.63 -11.96
CA SER A 763 16.15 -14.07 -12.03
C SER A 763 16.03 -12.76 -11.24
N PRO A 764 15.17 -11.81 -11.68
CA PRO A 764 14.97 -10.54 -10.97
C PRO A 764 14.24 -10.76 -9.63
N LEU A 765 14.36 -9.86 -8.67
CA LEU A 765 13.55 -9.85 -7.44
C LEU A 765 12.07 -9.68 -7.75
N THR A 766 11.19 -10.26 -6.92
CA THR A 766 9.73 -10.06 -7.03
C THR A 766 9.35 -8.61 -6.73
N GLY A 767 8.40 -8.06 -7.49
CA GLY A 767 7.93 -6.67 -7.38
C GLY A 767 8.79 -5.64 -8.11
N GLN A 768 9.96 -6.01 -8.64
CA GLN A 768 10.88 -5.08 -9.28
C GLN A 768 10.53 -4.85 -10.76
N SER A 769 10.21 -3.58 -11.13
CA SER A 769 10.10 -3.14 -12.51
C SER A 769 11.43 -2.55 -12.98
N ASN A 770 11.95 -3.00 -14.12
CA ASN A 770 13.24 -2.51 -14.64
C ASN A 770 13.21 -1.04 -15.07
N HIS A 771 12.05 -0.51 -15.43
CA HIS A 771 11.89 0.86 -15.89
C HIS A 771 10.68 1.49 -15.23
N LEU A 772 10.89 2.67 -14.62
CA LEU A 772 9.83 3.54 -14.12
C LEU A 772 10.00 4.92 -14.76
N VAL A 773 8.93 5.51 -15.27
CA VAL A 773 8.91 6.85 -15.86
C VAL A 773 7.72 7.62 -15.30
N ASN A 774 7.95 8.84 -14.86
CA ASN A 774 6.89 9.81 -14.61
C ASN A 774 7.23 11.12 -15.32
N LEU A 775 6.23 11.69 -15.99
CA LEU A 775 6.33 12.95 -16.69
C LEU A 775 5.09 13.79 -16.43
N GLN A 776 5.30 15.01 -15.96
CA GLN A 776 4.27 16.03 -15.77
C GLN A 776 4.55 17.19 -16.72
N ILE A 777 3.56 17.53 -17.53
CA ILE A 777 3.59 18.69 -18.42
C ILE A 777 2.43 19.59 -18.02
N GLY A 778 2.74 20.79 -17.54
CA GLY A 778 1.75 21.69 -17.00
C GLY A 778 1.82 23.10 -17.56
N LEU A 779 0.72 23.81 -17.40
CA LEU A 779 0.61 25.25 -17.58
C LEU A 779 -0.02 25.86 -16.32
N GLU A 780 0.68 26.79 -15.68
CA GLU A 780 0.25 27.42 -14.43
C GLU A 780 0.23 28.93 -14.56
N ASP A 781 -0.78 29.56 -13.98
CA ASP A 781 -0.83 31.01 -13.82
C ASP A 781 -0.19 31.40 -12.47
N ARG A 782 0.64 32.43 -12.43
CA ARG A 782 1.33 32.93 -11.23
C ARG A 782 0.47 33.86 -10.37
N GLU A 783 -0.50 34.51 -10.98
CA GLU A 783 -1.34 35.54 -10.35
C GLU A 783 -2.67 35.00 -9.86
N SER A 784 -3.13 33.87 -10.43
CA SER A 784 -4.40 33.26 -10.10
C SER A 784 -4.31 31.74 -10.10
N LEU A 785 -5.21 31.07 -9.40
CA LEU A 785 -5.30 29.61 -9.49
C LEU A 785 -5.86 29.21 -10.85
N SER A 786 -4.99 28.93 -11.79
CA SER A 786 -5.33 28.35 -13.10
C SER A 786 -4.22 27.40 -13.51
N GLN A 787 -4.48 26.09 -13.45
CA GLN A 787 -3.49 25.06 -13.58
C GLN A 787 -4.04 23.92 -14.44
N GLN A 788 -3.29 23.51 -15.47
CA GLN A 788 -3.60 22.38 -16.32
C GLN A 788 -2.39 21.46 -16.34
N THR A 789 -2.56 20.19 -16.01
CA THR A 789 -1.46 19.24 -15.90
C THR A 789 -1.79 17.95 -16.63
N LEU A 790 -0.94 17.56 -17.55
CA LEU A 790 -0.91 16.23 -18.17
C LEU A 790 0.12 15.38 -17.43
N LEU A 791 -0.30 14.22 -16.95
CA LEU A 791 0.50 13.27 -16.21
C LEU A 791 0.67 12.00 -17.05
N ILE A 792 1.89 11.54 -17.21
CA ILE A 792 2.20 10.28 -17.91
C ILE A 792 3.05 9.45 -16.97
N SER A 793 2.61 8.24 -16.66
CA SER A 793 3.39 7.27 -15.87
C SER A 793 3.52 5.96 -16.61
N TYR A 794 4.66 5.30 -16.43
CA TYR A 794 4.95 3.99 -16.97
C TYR A 794 5.74 3.17 -15.96
N ALA A 795 5.32 1.93 -15.76
CA ALA A 795 6.09 0.91 -15.09
C ALA A 795 6.21 -0.32 -15.98
N ALA A 796 7.42 -0.86 -16.11
CA ALA A 796 7.65 -2.08 -16.87
C ALA A 796 7.06 -3.29 -16.12
N ASP A 797 6.83 -4.36 -16.87
CA ASP A 797 6.39 -5.65 -16.34
C ASP A 797 7.31 -6.10 -15.21
N ARG A 798 6.73 -6.75 -14.18
CA ARG A 798 7.48 -7.25 -13.03
C ARG A 798 6.99 -8.64 -12.61
N ALA A 799 7.91 -9.44 -12.07
CA ALA A 799 7.53 -10.70 -11.47
C ALA A 799 6.73 -10.44 -10.18
N PHE A 800 5.48 -10.89 -10.17
CA PHE A 800 4.61 -10.83 -8.98
C PHE A 800 4.94 -11.95 -7.99
N SER A 801 5.12 -13.17 -8.50
CA SER A 801 5.54 -14.33 -7.72
C SER A 801 6.27 -15.34 -8.61
N ARG A 802 7.15 -16.16 -8.00
CA ARG A 802 7.82 -17.26 -8.72
C ARG A 802 6.80 -18.31 -9.12
N GLY A 803 6.98 -18.87 -10.31
CA GLY A 803 6.19 -20.00 -10.76
C GLY A 803 6.53 -21.28 -10.00
N ALA A 804 5.53 -22.14 -9.76
CA ALA A 804 5.76 -23.45 -9.18
C ALA A 804 6.54 -24.35 -10.14
N ALA A 805 7.33 -25.27 -9.59
CA ALA A 805 8.04 -26.40 -10.21
C ALA A 805 7.96 -26.48 -11.76
N GLY A 806 8.73 -25.63 -12.44
CA GLY A 806 8.82 -25.63 -13.90
C GLY A 806 7.79 -24.78 -14.64
N LEU A 807 6.86 -24.09 -13.96
CA LEU A 807 6.03 -23.03 -14.53
C LEU A 807 6.82 -21.70 -14.62
N PRO A 808 6.52 -20.82 -15.58
CA PRO A 808 7.09 -19.46 -15.60
C PRO A 808 6.58 -18.63 -14.43
N ASP A 809 7.29 -17.55 -14.12
CA ASP A 809 6.84 -16.58 -13.13
C ASP A 809 5.50 -15.95 -13.51
N VAL A 810 4.72 -15.57 -12.49
CA VAL A 810 3.52 -14.75 -12.67
C VAL A 810 3.98 -13.32 -12.84
N ILE A 811 3.62 -12.70 -13.95
CA ILE A 811 4.02 -11.35 -14.31
C ILE A 811 2.84 -10.40 -14.12
N GLU A 812 3.07 -9.28 -13.44
CA GLU A 812 2.18 -8.13 -13.39
C GLU A 812 2.61 -7.10 -14.44
N SER A 813 1.66 -6.57 -15.21
CA SER A 813 1.90 -5.56 -16.25
C SER A 813 1.15 -4.26 -15.92
N PRO A 814 1.79 -3.29 -15.24
CA PRO A 814 1.15 -2.01 -14.93
C PRO A 814 0.97 -1.11 -16.17
N GLY A 815 1.89 -1.16 -17.13
CA GLY A 815 1.81 -0.45 -18.40
C GLY A 815 1.96 1.06 -18.33
N VAL A 816 1.34 1.77 -19.30
CA VAL A 816 1.35 3.23 -19.41
C VAL A 816 0.03 3.79 -18.92
N ASN A 817 0.06 4.80 -18.06
CA ASN A 817 -1.11 5.54 -17.63
C ASN A 817 -0.99 7.02 -18.03
N VAL A 818 -2.07 7.61 -18.53
CA VAL A 818 -2.15 9.03 -18.90
C VAL A 818 -3.35 9.65 -18.21
N ASP A 819 -3.06 10.71 -17.42
CA ASP A 819 -4.07 11.46 -16.67
C ASP A 819 -4.03 12.94 -17.05
N PHE A 820 -5.15 13.62 -16.93
CA PHE A 820 -5.26 15.05 -17.16
C PHE A 820 -6.03 15.72 -16.00
N VAL A 821 -5.43 16.76 -15.43
CA VAL A 821 -5.99 17.50 -14.28
C VAL A 821 -6.07 18.98 -14.61
N VAL A 822 -7.21 19.60 -14.31
CA VAL A 822 -7.46 21.04 -14.42
C VAL A 822 -7.90 21.57 -13.07
N ARG A 823 -7.26 22.65 -12.60
CA ARG A 823 -7.67 23.39 -11.41
C ARG A 823 -7.89 24.85 -11.79
N GLN A 824 -9.00 25.40 -11.38
CA GLN A 824 -9.39 26.76 -11.69
C GLN A 824 -9.98 27.48 -10.48
N GLY A 825 -9.36 28.55 -10.06
CA GLY A 825 -9.93 29.49 -9.10
C GLY A 825 -11.02 30.34 -9.75
N VAL A 826 -12.12 30.51 -9.06
CA VAL A 826 -13.26 31.35 -9.50
C VAL A 826 -13.76 32.14 -8.30
N ASN A 827 -13.80 33.47 -8.43
CA ASN A 827 -14.48 34.29 -7.44
C ASN A 827 -15.97 34.34 -7.76
N TRP A 828 -16.79 33.81 -6.87
CA TRP A 828 -18.25 33.78 -7.02
C TRP A 828 -18.91 34.39 -5.79
N PHE A 829 -19.62 35.46 -5.98
CA PHE A 829 -20.26 36.27 -4.91
C PHE A 829 -19.30 36.71 -3.78
N GLY A 830 -18.02 36.99 -4.13
CA GLY A 830 -17.00 37.43 -3.17
C GLY A 830 -16.38 36.29 -2.35
N GLN A 831 -16.66 35.06 -2.72
CA GLN A 831 -16.01 33.87 -2.17
C GLN A 831 -15.07 33.25 -3.21
N ASP A 832 -13.89 32.88 -2.79
CA ASP A 832 -12.92 32.18 -3.64
C ASP A 832 -13.22 30.68 -3.63
N LEU A 833 -13.61 30.18 -4.81
CA LEU A 833 -13.88 28.78 -5.07
C LEU A 833 -12.75 28.18 -5.91
N GLU A 834 -12.39 26.97 -5.60
CA GLU A 834 -11.56 26.12 -6.46
C GLU A 834 -12.44 25.08 -7.15
N LEU A 835 -12.40 25.07 -8.48
CA LEU A 835 -12.99 24.03 -9.31
C LEU A 835 -11.87 23.10 -9.80
N LYS A 836 -12.04 21.78 -9.66
CA LYS A 836 -11.09 20.80 -10.18
C LYS A 836 -11.82 19.77 -11.04
N PHE A 837 -11.24 19.46 -12.21
CA PHE A 837 -11.70 18.41 -13.11
C PHE A 837 -10.54 17.47 -13.40
N GLU A 838 -10.81 16.18 -13.41
CA GLU A 838 -9.83 15.15 -13.70
C GLU A 838 -10.36 14.14 -14.69
N ALA A 839 -9.49 13.68 -15.58
CA ALA A 839 -9.71 12.52 -16.43
C ALA A 839 -8.50 11.59 -16.25
N ARG A 840 -8.73 10.38 -15.78
CA ARG A 840 -7.68 9.41 -15.39
C ARG A 840 -7.78 8.17 -16.27
N ASN A 841 -6.62 7.54 -16.51
CA ASN A 841 -6.49 6.34 -17.34
C ASN A 841 -7.03 6.57 -18.77
N LEU A 842 -6.63 7.68 -19.41
CA LEU A 842 -7.11 8.08 -20.74
C LEU A 842 -6.76 7.08 -21.86
N LEU A 843 -5.81 6.17 -21.62
CA LEU A 843 -5.42 5.11 -22.55
C LEU A 843 -6.16 3.79 -22.32
N GLU A 844 -7.08 3.73 -21.36
CA GLU A 844 -7.81 2.51 -20.99
C GLU A 844 -6.87 1.33 -20.73
N THR A 845 -5.79 1.58 -20.00
CA THR A 845 -4.80 0.55 -19.68
C THR A 845 -5.43 -0.53 -18.80
N GLU A 846 -5.42 -1.78 -19.31
CA GLU A 846 -5.92 -2.94 -18.59
C GLU A 846 -4.95 -3.34 -17.46
N TYR A 847 -5.47 -3.84 -16.36
CA TYR A 847 -4.70 -4.57 -15.37
C TYR A 847 -4.51 -6.01 -15.81
N GLN A 848 -3.27 -6.52 -15.78
CA GLN A 848 -2.94 -7.88 -16.18
C GLN A 848 -1.96 -8.54 -15.22
N GLU A 849 -2.30 -9.74 -14.75
CA GLU A 849 -1.41 -10.71 -14.14
C GLU A 849 -1.44 -12.00 -14.98
N PHE A 850 -0.30 -12.46 -15.45
CA PHE A 850 -0.26 -13.58 -16.36
C PHE A 850 1.02 -14.41 -16.26
N GLN A 851 0.93 -15.63 -16.74
CA GLN A 851 2.10 -16.45 -17.12
C GLN A 851 2.16 -16.55 -18.64
N GLU A 852 3.37 -16.58 -19.18
CA GLU A 852 3.58 -16.73 -20.64
C GLU A 852 4.72 -17.70 -20.94
N ARG A 853 4.47 -18.65 -21.84
CA ARG A 853 5.47 -19.60 -22.32
C ARG A 853 5.11 -20.09 -23.72
N ALA A 854 6.09 -20.13 -24.63
CA ALA A 854 5.98 -20.69 -25.97
C ALA A 854 4.79 -20.14 -26.79
N GLY A 855 4.42 -18.88 -26.57
CA GLY A 855 3.29 -18.21 -27.23
C GLY A 855 1.93 -18.47 -26.59
N ASN A 856 1.85 -19.27 -25.54
CA ASN A 856 0.65 -19.43 -24.72
C ASN A 856 0.68 -18.45 -23.55
N LYS A 857 -0.46 -17.79 -23.29
CA LYS A 857 -0.63 -16.83 -22.20
C LYS A 857 -1.84 -17.24 -21.36
N VAL A 858 -1.64 -17.30 -20.03
CA VAL A 858 -2.67 -17.62 -19.04
C VAL A 858 -2.84 -16.42 -18.11
N PHE A 859 -4.02 -15.88 -18.01
CA PHE A 859 -4.34 -14.71 -17.20
C PHE A 859 -4.82 -15.13 -15.82
N PHE A 860 -3.99 -14.96 -14.81
CA PHE A 860 -4.43 -15.12 -13.41
C PHE A 860 -5.48 -14.08 -13.04
N ASN A 861 -5.29 -12.86 -13.56
CA ASN A 861 -6.20 -11.76 -13.33
C ASN A 861 -6.07 -10.73 -14.46
N ARG A 862 -7.14 -10.48 -15.19
CA ARG A 862 -7.17 -9.47 -16.25
C ARG A 862 -8.51 -8.75 -16.26
N TYR A 863 -8.48 -7.43 -16.15
CA TYR A 863 -9.68 -6.59 -16.23
C TYR A 863 -9.37 -5.19 -16.75
N ASP A 864 -10.38 -4.55 -17.34
CA ASP A 864 -10.36 -3.16 -17.72
C ASP A 864 -10.68 -2.27 -16.50
N SER A 865 -9.95 -1.18 -16.35
CA SER A 865 -10.18 -0.19 -15.29
C SER A 865 -11.03 0.99 -15.74
N GLY A 866 -11.28 1.13 -17.06
CA GLY A 866 -12.00 2.22 -17.68
C GLY A 866 -11.32 3.59 -17.53
N VAL A 867 -11.92 4.59 -18.18
CA VAL A 867 -11.58 6.01 -18.00
C VAL A 867 -12.38 6.58 -16.85
N LYS A 868 -11.71 7.17 -15.85
CA LYS A 868 -12.35 7.80 -14.70
C LYS A 868 -12.43 9.31 -14.90
N PHE A 869 -13.59 9.89 -14.66
CA PHE A 869 -13.82 11.33 -14.63
C PHE A 869 -14.22 11.78 -13.24
N SER A 870 -13.68 12.91 -12.76
CA SER A 870 -14.10 13.54 -11.52
C SER A 870 -14.28 15.05 -11.66
N ALA A 871 -15.16 15.60 -10.84
CA ALA A 871 -15.36 17.02 -10.71
C ALA A 871 -15.47 17.36 -9.21
N SER A 872 -14.74 18.36 -8.76
CA SER A 872 -14.79 18.82 -7.37
C SER A 872 -14.88 20.32 -7.28
N ILE A 873 -15.45 20.77 -6.18
CA ILE A 873 -15.53 22.16 -5.77
C ILE A 873 -15.09 22.29 -4.32
N SER A 874 -14.24 23.26 -4.02
CA SER A 874 -13.89 23.61 -2.65
C SER A 874 -13.98 25.11 -2.43
N ALA A 875 -14.31 25.50 -1.20
CA ALA A 875 -14.39 26.88 -0.75
C ALA A 875 -13.58 27.07 0.54
N SER A 876 -12.89 28.20 0.66
CA SER A 876 -12.16 28.61 1.86
C SER A 876 -12.75 29.90 2.42
N PHE A 877 -12.95 29.94 3.73
CA PHE A 877 -13.57 31.07 4.46
C PHE A 877 -12.63 31.56 5.54
#